data_fa98263517e85e89830c6a0a04ac1fc7
#
_entry.id   fa98263517e85e89830c6a0a04ac1fc7
#
_cell.length_a   1.000
_cell.length_b   1.000
_cell.length_c   1.000
_cell.angle_alpha   90.00
_cell.angle_beta   90.00
_cell.angle_gamma   90.00
#
_symmetry.space_group_name_H-M   'P 1'
#
loop_
_entity.id
_entity.type
_entity.pdbx_description
1 polymer ?
#
loop_
_entity_poly.entity_id
_entity_poly.type
_entity_poly.pdbx_seq_one_letter_code
_entity_poly.pdbx_strand_id
1 'polypeptide(L)'
;MTVKEFQEQIKAGIPDVLPAPKPYDPTINHAPKRKEILTEEERVLAIRNALRYFPAKHHEVLAREFAEELHKYGRIYMYRFRPDYEMYARPIEEYPHKSRQAAAIMVMIQNNLDKAVAQHPHELITYGGNGAVFQNWAQYLLTMQYLSQMTDDQTLVMYSGHPMGLFPSHPDAPRVIVTNGMVIPNYSKPDDWERFNALGVSQYGQMTAGSYMYIGPQGIVHGTTITVLNAARKRLTEGKKDIRGMLFVTAGLGGMSGAQPKAGNISGVVSITAEINPKAVHTRYSQGWVDEVYTSLDELLARAKKAQENKEAVSLAYQGNVVDLWERLAAENVNVDLGSDQTSLHNPWAGGYYPVGLSYEESNRMMAEDPEEFKKRVQESLRRQVAAINKLTAKGMYFFDYGNAFLLESSRAGADIMGEGGRFRYPSYVQDIMGPMFFDYGFGPFRWVCTSGKPEDLATTDRLATEVLEEIRKTAPKEIAGQLDDNIHWIKEAGKNKLVVGSQARILYADSEGRTKIALAFNDAIARGEISAPVVLGRDHHDVSGTDSPYRETSNIYDGSNRTADMAVQNVIGDSFRGATWVSIHNGGGVGWGEVINGGFGMVLDGSERVDTILRMSMPWDTMVGVARRSWARNENAMTTVAEYNKMYEGQDHITMPYLADDALCEKVVKEYLD
;
A
#
# COMPACT_ATOMS: atom_id res chain seq x y z
N MET A 1 3.37 23.54 -22.40
CA MET A 1 2.39 24.26 -21.55
C MET A 1 3.15 25.11 -20.54
N THR A 2 2.81 26.36 -20.39
CA THR A 2 3.37 27.27 -19.38
C THR A 2 2.72 27.03 -18.03
N VAL A 3 3.37 27.48 -16.94
CA VAL A 3 2.78 27.40 -15.58
C VAL A 3 1.43 28.12 -15.52
N LYS A 4 1.31 29.27 -16.21
CA LYS A 4 0.05 30.03 -16.24
C LYS A 4 -1.08 29.23 -16.91
N GLU A 5 -0.84 28.59 -18.04
CA GLU A 5 -1.82 27.75 -18.73
C GLU A 5 -2.25 26.56 -17.86
N PHE A 6 -1.30 25.93 -17.18
CA PHE A 6 -1.58 24.87 -16.21
C PHE A 6 -2.49 25.34 -15.06
N GLN A 7 -2.18 26.49 -14.47
CA GLN A 7 -2.99 27.08 -13.41
C GLN A 7 -4.41 27.44 -13.88
N GLU A 8 -4.53 27.98 -15.10
CA GLU A 8 -5.84 28.30 -15.68
C GLU A 8 -6.69 27.06 -15.91
N GLN A 9 -6.10 25.96 -16.39
CA GLN A 9 -6.83 24.70 -16.57
C GLN A 9 -7.31 24.09 -15.23
N ILE A 10 -6.48 24.13 -14.19
CA ILE A 10 -6.91 23.69 -12.85
C ILE A 10 -8.09 24.52 -12.33
N LYS A 11 -7.98 25.85 -12.42
CA LYS A 11 -9.04 26.77 -11.94
C LYS A 11 -10.34 26.61 -12.71
N ALA A 12 -10.28 26.26 -13.99
CA ALA A 12 -11.44 26.08 -14.84
C ALA A 12 -12.29 24.85 -14.43
N GLY A 13 -11.66 23.80 -13.91
CA GLY A 13 -12.35 22.55 -13.59
C GLY A 13 -12.93 21.87 -14.84
N ILE A 14 -14.20 21.48 -14.80
CA ILE A 14 -14.89 20.91 -15.97
C ILE A 14 -15.13 22.03 -17.00
N PRO A 15 -14.61 21.87 -18.25
CA PRO A 15 -14.77 22.88 -19.28
C PRO A 15 -16.25 23.13 -19.65
N ASP A 16 -16.62 24.37 -19.81
CA ASP A 16 -17.98 24.77 -20.25
C ASP A 16 -18.28 24.39 -21.72
N VAL A 17 -17.24 24.34 -22.53
CA VAL A 17 -17.25 23.82 -23.91
C VAL A 17 -16.63 22.42 -23.90
N LEU A 18 -17.36 21.46 -24.49
CA LEU A 18 -16.86 20.08 -24.53
C LEU A 18 -15.53 20.01 -25.30
N PRO A 19 -14.46 19.48 -24.67
CA PRO A 19 -13.21 19.21 -25.39
C PRO A 19 -13.45 18.19 -26.52
N ALA A 20 -12.55 18.10 -27.47
CA ALA A 20 -12.59 17.03 -28.47
C ALA A 20 -12.47 15.64 -27.81
N PRO A 21 -13.13 14.60 -28.33
CA PRO A 21 -12.93 13.24 -27.86
C PRO A 21 -11.46 12.85 -27.95
N LYS A 22 -10.92 12.20 -26.91
CA LYS A 22 -9.54 11.74 -26.90
C LYS A 22 -9.45 10.31 -27.44
N PRO A 23 -8.56 10.06 -28.42
CA PRO A 23 -8.40 8.74 -28.97
C PRO A 23 -7.82 7.78 -27.92
N TYR A 24 -8.19 6.50 -28.04
CA TYR A 24 -7.56 5.43 -27.30
C TYR A 24 -6.09 5.31 -27.73
N ASP A 25 -5.17 5.31 -26.79
CA ASP A 25 -3.74 5.16 -27.03
C ASP A 25 -3.30 3.73 -26.66
N PRO A 26 -3.10 2.82 -27.62
CA PRO A 26 -2.72 1.43 -27.36
C PRO A 26 -1.28 1.29 -26.85
N THR A 27 -0.48 2.36 -26.80
CA THR A 27 0.91 2.29 -26.36
C THR A 27 1.06 2.35 -24.84
N ILE A 28 0.02 2.75 -24.13
CA ILE A 28 0.02 2.79 -22.67
C ILE A 28 -0.54 1.49 -22.06
N ASN A 29 -0.26 1.32 -20.78
CA ASN A 29 -0.77 0.18 -20.02
C ASN A 29 -2.16 0.51 -19.47
N HIS A 30 -3.21 0.18 -20.23
CA HIS A 30 -4.59 0.35 -19.79
C HIS A 30 -5.03 -0.69 -18.77
N ALA A 31 -5.97 -0.31 -17.92
CA ALA A 31 -6.67 -1.24 -17.04
C ALA A 31 -7.46 -2.27 -17.88
N PRO A 32 -7.50 -3.55 -17.47
CA PRO A 32 -8.29 -4.55 -18.16
C PRO A 32 -9.78 -4.21 -18.10
N LYS A 33 -10.54 -4.67 -19.11
CA LYS A 33 -12.00 -4.55 -19.11
C LYS A 33 -12.56 -5.15 -17.82
N ARG A 34 -13.45 -4.41 -17.17
CA ARG A 34 -14.12 -4.85 -15.95
C ARG A 34 -15.34 -5.72 -16.28
N LYS A 35 -15.71 -6.58 -15.33
CA LYS A 35 -16.89 -7.44 -15.44
C LYS A 35 -18.15 -6.61 -15.72
N GLU A 36 -18.93 -7.03 -16.68
CA GLU A 36 -20.27 -6.51 -16.95
C GLU A 36 -21.25 -7.15 -15.95
N ILE A 37 -21.71 -6.38 -14.97
CA ILE A 37 -22.54 -6.88 -13.86
C ILE A 37 -23.89 -6.17 -13.78
N LEU A 38 -24.05 -5.04 -14.47
CA LEU A 38 -25.26 -4.21 -14.38
C LEU A 38 -26.39 -4.76 -15.23
N THR A 39 -27.61 -4.74 -14.68
CA THR A 39 -28.84 -4.92 -15.43
C THR A 39 -29.07 -3.76 -16.40
N GLU A 40 -30.03 -3.86 -17.31
CA GLU A 40 -30.37 -2.77 -18.24
C GLU A 40 -30.80 -1.50 -17.49
N GLU A 41 -31.64 -1.64 -16.47
CA GLU A 41 -32.09 -0.52 -15.63
C GLU A 41 -30.91 0.13 -14.90
N GLU A 42 -29.97 -0.66 -14.42
CA GLU A 42 -28.76 -0.20 -13.74
C GLU A 42 -27.78 0.50 -14.68
N ARG A 43 -27.69 0.08 -15.93
CA ARG A 43 -26.91 0.80 -16.97
C ARG A 43 -27.47 2.19 -17.21
N VAL A 44 -28.81 2.33 -17.26
CA VAL A 44 -29.46 3.66 -17.32
C VAL A 44 -29.12 4.50 -16.10
N LEU A 45 -29.13 3.89 -14.90
CA LEU A 45 -28.75 4.57 -13.65
C LEU A 45 -27.29 5.00 -13.64
N ALA A 46 -26.37 4.15 -14.12
CA ALA A 46 -24.94 4.46 -14.23
C ALA A 46 -24.68 5.68 -15.14
N ILE A 47 -25.35 5.73 -16.32
CA ILE A 47 -25.26 6.87 -17.23
C ILE A 47 -25.83 8.13 -16.58
N ARG A 48 -26.96 8.02 -15.90
CA ARG A 48 -27.57 9.15 -15.16
C ARG A 48 -26.63 9.68 -14.08
N ASN A 49 -25.97 8.77 -13.34
CA ASN A 49 -24.96 9.13 -12.33
C ASN A 49 -23.73 9.82 -12.96
N ALA A 50 -23.31 9.39 -14.13
CA ALA A 50 -22.21 10.03 -14.85
C ALA A 50 -22.57 11.42 -15.37
N LEU A 51 -23.78 11.62 -15.85
CA LEU A 51 -24.26 12.90 -16.39
C LEU A 51 -24.42 14.00 -15.32
N ARG A 52 -24.54 13.65 -14.04
CA ARG A 52 -24.74 14.62 -12.94
C ARG A 52 -23.62 15.67 -12.78
N TYR A 53 -22.46 15.46 -13.41
CA TYR A 53 -21.35 16.42 -13.40
C TYR A 53 -21.49 17.52 -14.45
N PHE A 54 -22.43 17.40 -15.39
CA PHE A 54 -22.49 18.21 -16.59
C PHE A 54 -23.82 18.94 -16.76
N PRO A 55 -23.81 20.16 -17.35
CA PRO A 55 -25.04 20.85 -17.72
C PRO A 55 -25.88 20.07 -18.76
N ALA A 56 -27.19 20.20 -18.70
CA ALA A 56 -28.13 19.47 -19.57
C ALA A 56 -27.83 19.65 -21.09
N LYS A 57 -27.28 20.78 -21.51
CA LYS A 57 -26.89 21.04 -22.91
C LYS A 57 -25.89 20.03 -23.48
N HIS A 58 -25.15 19.30 -22.63
CA HIS A 58 -24.16 18.30 -23.03
C HIS A 58 -24.64 16.86 -22.89
N HIS A 59 -25.80 16.62 -22.27
CA HIS A 59 -26.26 15.29 -21.91
C HIS A 59 -26.44 14.38 -23.12
N GLU A 60 -26.96 14.88 -24.26
CA GLU A 60 -27.20 14.05 -25.44
C GLU A 60 -25.91 13.45 -26.02
N VAL A 61 -24.84 14.25 -26.08
CA VAL A 61 -23.53 13.80 -26.57
C VAL A 61 -22.87 12.87 -25.56
N LEU A 62 -22.83 13.27 -24.31
CA LEU A 62 -22.12 12.55 -23.26
C LEU A 62 -22.81 11.23 -22.88
N ALA A 63 -24.15 11.16 -22.94
CA ALA A 63 -24.86 9.90 -22.67
C ALA A 63 -24.46 8.79 -23.61
N ARG A 64 -24.30 9.09 -24.91
CA ARG A 64 -23.87 8.12 -25.94
C ARG A 64 -22.43 7.67 -25.68
N GLU A 65 -21.53 8.61 -25.39
CA GLU A 65 -20.15 8.35 -25.11
C GLU A 65 -19.95 7.52 -23.81
N PHE A 66 -20.68 7.86 -22.75
CA PHE A 66 -20.63 7.10 -21.50
C PHE A 66 -21.25 5.69 -21.62
N ALA A 67 -22.26 5.54 -22.45
CA ALA A 67 -22.80 4.21 -22.78
C ALA A 67 -21.76 3.35 -23.55
N GLU A 68 -21.00 3.96 -24.48
CA GLU A 68 -19.92 3.29 -25.19
C GLU A 68 -18.78 2.89 -24.22
N GLU A 69 -18.34 3.79 -23.35
CA GLU A 69 -17.31 3.49 -22.33
C GLU A 69 -17.77 2.36 -21.40
N LEU A 70 -19.02 2.39 -20.91
CA LEU A 70 -19.57 1.36 -20.03
C LEU A 70 -19.59 -0.01 -20.73
N HIS A 71 -19.98 -0.07 -22.00
CA HIS A 71 -19.96 -1.31 -22.79
C HIS A 71 -18.53 -1.80 -23.07
N LYS A 72 -17.64 -0.88 -23.43
CA LYS A 72 -16.28 -1.22 -23.86
C LYS A 72 -15.36 -1.57 -22.69
N TYR A 73 -15.48 -0.87 -21.57
CA TYR A 73 -14.57 -0.99 -20.41
C TYR A 73 -15.22 -1.57 -19.16
N GLY A 74 -16.55 -1.67 -19.13
CA GLY A 74 -17.33 -2.00 -17.94
C GLY A 74 -17.38 -0.88 -16.90
N ARG A 75 -16.84 0.29 -17.22
CA ARG A 75 -16.76 1.49 -16.37
C ARG A 75 -16.83 2.75 -17.21
N ILE A 76 -17.22 3.87 -16.59
CA ILE A 76 -17.27 5.20 -17.21
C ILE A 76 -16.12 6.02 -16.66
N TYR A 77 -15.03 6.10 -17.41
CA TYR A 77 -13.83 6.85 -17.01
C TYR A 77 -13.85 8.33 -17.43
N MET A 78 -14.72 8.69 -18.39
CA MET A 78 -14.84 10.03 -18.95
C MET A 78 -13.54 10.51 -19.61
N TYR A 79 -12.93 9.68 -20.46
CA TYR A 79 -11.63 9.92 -21.10
C TYR A 79 -11.52 11.26 -21.82
N ARG A 80 -12.61 11.76 -22.40
CA ARG A 80 -12.69 13.10 -23.03
C ARG A 80 -12.14 14.20 -22.13
N PHE A 81 -12.40 14.08 -20.82
CA PHE A 81 -12.08 15.09 -19.81
C PHE A 81 -10.70 14.93 -19.19
N ARG A 82 -9.91 13.94 -19.62
CA ARG A 82 -8.51 13.85 -19.21
C ARG A 82 -7.78 15.14 -19.58
N PRO A 83 -7.06 15.80 -18.65
CA PRO A 83 -6.30 17.01 -18.95
C PRO A 83 -5.25 16.81 -20.03
N ASP A 84 -4.84 17.91 -20.69
CA ASP A 84 -3.78 17.90 -21.70
C ASP A 84 -2.39 18.08 -21.09
N TYR A 85 -2.30 18.48 -19.82
CA TYR A 85 -1.03 18.57 -19.12
C TYR A 85 -0.57 17.21 -18.58
N GLU A 86 0.75 17.04 -18.51
CA GLU A 86 1.34 15.84 -17.92
C GLU A 86 1.09 15.80 -16.40
N MET A 87 0.78 14.58 -15.89
CA MET A 87 0.62 14.29 -14.48
C MET A 87 1.98 13.98 -13.86
N TYR A 88 2.44 14.83 -12.97
CA TYR A 88 3.61 14.62 -12.10
C TYR A 88 3.60 15.63 -10.96
N ALA A 89 4.31 15.33 -9.87
CA ALA A 89 4.47 16.25 -8.75
C ALA A 89 5.33 17.47 -9.17
N ARG A 90 4.67 18.56 -9.54
CA ARG A 90 5.34 19.84 -9.83
C ARG A 90 5.79 20.50 -8.53
N PRO A 91 6.76 21.42 -8.57
CA PRO A 91 7.02 22.29 -7.43
C PRO A 91 5.74 22.96 -6.93
N ILE A 92 5.55 23.00 -5.62
CA ILE A 92 4.31 23.50 -5.01
C ILE A 92 3.92 24.90 -5.46
N GLU A 93 4.90 25.74 -5.77
CA GLU A 93 4.69 27.13 -6.23
C GLU A 93 4.04 27.22 -7.64
N GLU A 94 4.02 26.13 -8.40
CA GLU A 94 3.35 26.10 -9.71
C GLU A 94 1.83 25.89 -9.60
N TYR A 95 1.33 25.44 -8.44
CA TYR A 95 -0.09 25.18 -8.26
C TYR A 95 -0.86 26.45 -7.90
N PRO A 96 -2.06 26.67 -8.49
CA PRO A 96 -2.92 27.78 -8.09
C PRO A 96 -3.55 27.47 -6.73
N HIS A 97 -3.37 28.35 -5.74
CA HIS A 97 -3.92 28.10 -4.40
C HIS A 97 -4.21 29.38 -3.62
N LYS A 98 -5.14 29.27 -2.66
CA LYS A 98 -5.34 30.21 -1.56
C LYS A 98 -4.86 29.62 -0.23
N SER A 99 -4.89 28.30 -0.10
CA SER A 99 -4.35 27.53 1.00
C SER A 99 -3.11 26.77 0.54
N ARG A 100 -1.98 26.94 1.22
CA ARG A 100 -0.75 26.22 0.91
C ARG A 100 -0.87 24.71 1.20
N GLN A 101 -1.69 24.35 2.16
CA GLN A 101 -2.05 22.96 2.46
C GLN A 101 -2.80 22.32 1.26
N ALA A 102 -3.74 23.05 0.66
CA ALA A 102 -4.45 22.56 -0.53
C ALA A 102 -3.51 22.38 -1.73
N ALA A 103 -2.53 23.26 -1.91
CA ALA A 103 -1.50 23.10 -2.95
C ALA A 103 -0.68 21.82 -2.73
N ALA A 104 -0.27 21.52 -1.50
CA ALA A 104 0.43 20.28 -1.17
C ALA A 104 -0.41 19.04 -1.49
N ILE A 105 -1.71 19.07 -1.25
CA ILE A 105 -2.62 17.96 -1.62
C ILE A 105 -2.67 17.79 -3.15
N MET A 106 -2.72 18.88 -3.92
CA MET A 106 -2.66 18.82 -5.39
C MET A 106 -1.35 18.21 -5.90
N VAL A 107 -0.20 18.53 -5.29
CA VAL A 107 1.09 17.87 -5.57
C VAL A 107 0.98 16.36 -5.39
N MET A 108 0.41 15.92 -4.28
CA MET A 108 0.28 14.49 -3.97
C MET A 108 -0.69 13.76 -4.90
N ILE A 109 -1.81 14.38 -5.26
CA ILE A 109 -2.76 13.82 -6.23
C ILE A 109 -2.07 13.60 -7.58
N GLN A 110 -1.33 14.59 -8.09
CA GLN A 110 -0.64 14.48 -9.37
C GLN A 110 0.53 13.49 -9.32
N ASN A 111 1.23 13.37 -8.19
CA ASN A 111 2.24 12.33 -8.01
C ASN A 111 1.63 10.92 -8.13
N ASN A 112 0.46 10.69 -7.54
CA ASN A 112 -0.24 9.40 -7.61
C ASN A 112 -0.71 9.03 -9.03
N LEU A 113 -0.83 10.01 -9.92
CA LEU A 113 -1.26 9.84 -11.32
C LEU A 113 -0.12 9.99 -12.35
N ASP A 114 1.11 10.23 -11.89
CA ASP A 114 2.30 10.28 -12.74
C ASP A 114 2.47 8.94 -13.48
N LYS A 115 2.71 8.98 -14.78
CA LYS A 115 2.95 7.78 -15.62
C LYS A 115 4.14 6.93 -15.16
N ALA A 116 5.09 7.52 -14.43
CA ALA A 116 6.21 6.81 -13.83
C ALA A 116 5.82 6.09 -12.52
N VAL A 117 4.71 6.49 -11.89
CA VAL A 117 4.23 6.03 -10.60
C VAL A 117 2.99 5.14 -10.75
N ALA A 118 1.99 5.60 -11.52
CA ALA A 118 0.69 4.95 -11.68
C ALA A 118 0.74 3.75 -12.63
N GLN A 119 0.03 2.69 -12.25
CA GLN A 119 -0.10 1.49 -13.06
C GLN A 119 -0.96 1.72 -14.31
N HIS A 120 -2.11 2.39 -14.15
CA HIS A 120 -3.05 2.72 -15.21
C HIS A 120 -3.47 4.19 -15.10
N PRO A 121 -2.59 5.14 -15.46
CA PRO A 121 -2.82 6.57 -15.22
C PRO A 121 -4.04 7.11 -15.98
N HIS A 122 -4.39 6.57 -17.14
CA HIS A 122 -5.57 6.99 -17.90
C HIS A 122 -6.89 6.56 -17.26
N GLU A 123 -6.88 5.50 -16.45
CA GLU A 123 -8.00 5.01 -15.65
C GLU A 123 -7.92 5.45 -14.18
N LEU A 124 -7.02 6.40 -13.87
CA LEU A 124 -6.86 6.97 -12.53
C LEU A 124 -6.48 5.94 -11.45
N ILE A 125 -5.83 4.85 -11.85
CA ILE A 125 -5.41 3.74 -10.98
C ILE A 125 -3.92 3.84 -10.70
N THR A 126 -3.56 3.98 -9.43
CA THR A 126 -2.17 4.07 -9.00
C THR A 126 -1.51 2.69 -8.94
N TYR A 127 -2.09 1.73 -8.21
CA TYR A 127 -1.53 0.37 -8.10
C TYR A 127 -2.59 -0.69 -7.80
N GLY A 128 -2.18 -1.95 -7.77
CA GLY A 128 -3.02 -3.08 -7.37
C GLY A 128 -4.16 -3.41 -8.35
N GLY A 129 -4.06 -2.94 -9.59
CA GLY A 129 -5.03 -3.22 -10.66
C GLY A 129 -6.36 -2.47 -10.56
N ASN A 130 -6.71 -1.96 -9.39
CA ASN A 130 -7.98 -1.28 -9.12
C ASN A 130 -7.92 -0.25 -7.98
N GLY A 131 -6.74 0.02 -7.44
CA GLY A 131 -6.52 1.07 -6.42
C GLY A 131 -6.64 2.46 -7.03
N ALA A 132 -7.86 2.98 -7.11
CA ALA A 132 -8.18 4.23 -7.79
C ALA A 132 -8.00 5.46 -6.88
N VAL A 133 -7.51 6.54 -7.47
CA VAL A 133 -7.51 7.88 -6.86
C VAL A 133 -8.87 8.53 -7.03
N PHE A 134 -9.44 8.41 -8.22
CA PHE A 134 -10.82 8.82 -8.58
C PHE A 134 -11.45 7.77 -9.49
N GLN A 135 -12.77 7.80 -9.62
CA GLN A 135 -13.49 6.90 -10.52
C GLN A 135 -13.45 7.38 -11.98
N ASN A 136 -13.41 8.71 -12.19
CA ASN A 136 -13.47 9.33 -13.51
C ASN A 136 -12.79 10.71 -13.53
N TRP A 137 -12.52 11.21 -14.73
CA TRP A 137 -11.80 12.47 -14.91
C TRP A 137 -12.59 13.72 -14.49
N ALA A 138 -13.93 13.69 -14.47
CA ALA A 138 -14.71 14.81 -13.95
C ALA A 138 -14.48 15.00 -12.45
N GLN A 139 -14.37 13.91 -11.69
CA GLN A 139 -14.04 13.96 -10.26
C GLN A 139 -12.66 14.59 -10.02
N TYR A 140 -11.65 14.21 -10.80
CA TYR A 140 -10.32 14.81 -10.74
C TYR A 140 -10.37 16.31 -11.01
N LEU A 141 -11.02 16.74 -12.10
CA LEU A 141 -11.09 18.15 -12.47
C LEU A 141 -11.78 19.01 -11.41
N LEU A 142 -12.91 18.53 -10.86
CA LEU A 142 -13.62 19.23 -9.79
C LEU A 142 -12.81 19.29 -8.49
N THR A 143 -12.12 18.20 -8.14
CA THR A 143 -11.29 18.16 -6.93
C THR A 143 -10.15 19.18 -7.02
N MET A 144 -9.44 19.22 -8.15
CA MET A 144 -8.35 20.18 -8.37
C MET A 144 -8.87 21.63 -8.38
N GLN A 145 -10.03 21.87 -8.97
CA GLN A 145 -10.69 23.17 -8.94
C GLN A 145 -11.04 23.60 -7.51
N TYR A 146 -11.68 22.74 -6.72
CA TYR A 146 -12.02 23.05 -5.32
C TYR A 146 -10.77 23.32 -4.48
N LEU A 147 -9.73 22.51 -4.62
CA LEU A 147 -8.46 22.71 -3.91
C LEU A 147 -7.80 24.05 -4.29
N SER A 148 -7.90 24.47 -5.57
CA SER A 148 -7.36 25.76 -6.01
C SER A 148 -8.07 26.98 -5.42
N GLN A 149 -9.34 26.81 -5.03
CA GLN A 149 -10.22 27.88 -4.54
C GLN A 149 -10.37 27.90 -3.01
N MET A 150 -10.11 26.76 -2.37
CA MET A 150 -10.35 26.58 -0.94
C MET A 150 -9.46 27.46 -0.09
N THR A 151 -10.02 27.95 1.02
CA THR A 151 -9.30 28.66 2.08
C THR A 151 -9.02 27.72 3.25
N ASP A 152 -8.23 28.19 4.23
CA ASP A 152 -7.94 27.41 5.44
C ASP A 152 -9.16 27.26 6.38
N ASP A 153 -10.24 28.00 6.15
CA ASP A 153 -11.52 27.88 6.85
C ASP A 153 -12.52 26.95 6.17
N GLN A 154 -12.05 26.08 5.28
CA GLN A 154 -12.89 25.14 4.52
C GLN A 154 -12.33 23.71 4.55
N THR A 155 -13.23 22.75 4.45
CA THR A 155 -12.95 21.32 4.26
C THR A 155 -13.64 20.83 2.99
N LEU A 156 -12.91 20.17 2.12
CA LEU A 156 -13.44 19.40 0.99
C LEU A 156 -13.85 18.02 1.45
N VAL A 157 -15.11 17.65 1.23
CA VAL A 157 -15.64 16.33 1.57
C VAL A 157 -15.71 15.46 0.32
N MET A 158 -15.15 14.25 0.41
CA MET A 158 -14.99 13.31 -0.69
C MET A 158 -15.63 11.95 -0.37
N TYR A 159 -16.58 11.50 -1.18
CA TYR A 159 -17.21 10.17 -1.08
C TYR A 159 -16.83 9.32 -2.28
N SER A 160 -15.97 8.33 -2.10
CA SER A 160 -15.54 7.42 -3.18
C SER A 160 -15.10 8.17 -4.46
N GLY A 161 -14.19 9.13 -4.28
CA GLY A 161 -13.69 10.01 -5.36
C GLY A 161 -14.59 11.17 -5.71
N HIS A 162 -15.84 11.19 -5.25
CA HIS A 162 -16.83 12.18 -5.58
C HIS A 162 -16.70 13.43 -4.68
N PRO A 163 -16.29 14.59 -5.22
CA PRO A 163 -16.16 15.81 -4.43
C PRO A 163 -17.54 16.43 -4.17
N MET A 164 -17.97 16.37 -2.92
CA MET A 164 -19.29 16.88 -2.50
C MET A 164 -19.33 18.40 -2.39
N GLY A 165 -18.19 19.05 -2.20
CA GLY A 165 -18.06 20.50 -2.08
C GLY A 165 -17.25 20.96 -0.89
N LEU A 166 -17.08 22.29 -0.80
CA LEU A 166 -16.35 22.96 0.28
C LEU A 166 -17.33 23.32 1.41
N PHE A 167 -17.01 22.85 2.60
CA PHE A 167 -17.82 23.09 3.81
C PHE A 167 -17.08 24.00 4.78
N PRO A 168 -17.80 24.82 5.59
CA PRO A 168 -17.18 25.62 6.62
C PRO A 168 -16.37 24.77 7.59
N SER A 169 -15.21 25.27 7.99
CA SER A 169 -14.25 24.58 8.86
C SER A 169 -13.40 25.59 9.62
N HIS A 170 -12.22 25.18 10.10
CA HIS A 170 -11.24 26.03 10.75
C HIS A 170 -9.80 25.52 10.44
N PRO A 171 -8.76 26.33 10.62
CA PRO A 171 -7.39 25.99 10.20
C PRO A 171 -6.81 24.69 10.79
N ASP A 172 -7.25 24.27 11.98
CA ASP A 172 -6.75 23.04 12.62
C ASP A 172 -7.54 21.78 12.25
N ALA A 173 -8.62 21.92 11.48
CA ALA A 173 -9.37 20.79 10.93
C ALA A 173 -8.77 20.31 9.60
N PRO A 174 -9.04 19.08 9.18
CA PRO A 174 -8.59 18.59 7.88
C PRO A 174 -9.10 19.43 6.71
N ARG A 175 -8.21 19.71 5.75
CA ARG A 175 -8.57 20.34 4.46
C ARG A 175 -9.38 19.39 3.58
N VAL A 176 -9.13 18.08 3.70
CA VAL A 176 -9.86 17.05 2.94
C VAL A 176 -10.18 15.87 3.84
N ILE A 177 -11.42 15.39 3.74
CA ILE A 177 -11.87 14.13 4.35
C ILE A 177 -12.28 13.19 3.23
N VAL A 178 -11.64 12.02 3.17
CA VAL A 178 -11.87 11.01 2.12
C VAL A 178 -12.43 9.74 2.73
N THR A 179 -13.53 9.25 2.16
CA THR A 179 -14.01 7.89 2.42
C THR A 179 -14.13 7.13 1.10
N ASN A 180 -13.61 5.90 1.06
CA ASN A 180 -13.70 5.05 -0.13
C ASN A 180 -14.25 3.68 0.25
N GLY A 181 -15.25 3.20 -0.51
CA GLY A 181 -15.73 1.85 -0.39
C GLY A 181 -16.40 1.50 0.95
N MET A 182 -16.88 2.48 1.69
CA MET A 182 -17.51 2.29 3.02
C MET A 182 -18.93 1.77 2.88
N VAL A 183 -19.06 0.56 2.33
CA VAL A 183 -20.34 -0.12 2.12
C VAL A 183 -20.78 -0.80 3.42
N ILE A 184 -22.10 -0.74 3.68
CA ILE A 184 -22.70 -1.40 4.86
C ILE A 184 -22.39 -2.91 4.81
N PRO A 185 -21.95 -3.54 5.92
CA PRO A 185 -21.39 -4.90 5.92
C PRO A 185 -22.20 -5.97 5.20
N ASN A 186 -23.52 -5.97 5.37
CA ASN A 186 -24.41 -6.96 4.72
C ASN A 186 -24.50 -6.82 3.19
N TYR A 187 -24.01 -5.70 2.65
CA TYR A 187 -24.02 -5.37 1.21
C TYR A 187 -22.58 -5.24 0.66
N SER A 188 -21.58 -5.79 1.36
CA SER A 188 -20.16 -5.66 1.03
C SER A 188 -19.56 -6.98 0.52
N LYS A 189 -20.26 -7.67 -0.38
CA LYS A 189 -19.74 -8.84 -1.08
C LYS A 189 -18.99 -8.41 -2.35
N PRO A 190 -18.10 -9.24 -2.91
CA PRO A 190 -17.35 -8.90 -4.12
C PRO A 190 -18.21 -8.41 -5.28
N ASP A 191 -19.34 -9.07 -5.57
CA ASP A 191 -20.26 -8.66 -6.64
C ASP A 191 -20.99 -7.33 -6.31
N ASP A 192 -21.30 -7.06 -5.06
CA ASP A 192 -21.87 -5.76 -4.63
C ASP A 192 -20.89 -4.63 -4.92
N TRP A 193 -19.61 -4.82 -4.61
CA TRP A 193 -18.59 -3.84 -4.89
C TRP A 193 -18.43 -3.57 -6.40
N GLU A 194 -18.32 -4.64 -7.23
CA GLU A 194 -18.22 -4.49 -8.69
C GLU A 194 -19.43 -3.72 -9.25
N ARG A 195 -20.63 -4.01 -8.74
CA ARG A 195 -21.87 -3.33 -9.09
C ARG A 195 -21.87 -1.85 -8.69
N PHE A 196 -21.54 -1.54 -7.44
CA PHE A 196 -21.50 -0.15 -6.96
C PHE A 196 -20.43 0.68 -7.65
N ASN A 197 -19.30 0.07 -7.98
CA ASN A 197 -18.25 0.72 -8.74
C ASN A 197 -18.69 1.00 -10.20
N ALA A 198 -19.36 0.04 -10.86
CA ALA A 198 -19.92 0.24 -12.20
C ALA A 198 -21.03 1.30 -12.24
N LEU A 199 -21.83 1.42 -11.16
CA LEU A 199 -22.83 2.49 -10.99
C LEU A 199 -22.20 3.87 -10.74
N GLY A 200 -20.88 3.94 -10.49
CA GLY A 200 -20.18 5.18 -10.16
C GLY A 200 -20.53 5.76 -8.79
N VAL A 201 -20.88 4.91 -7.80
CA VAL A 201 -21.27 5.34 -6.46
C VAL A 201 -20.31 4.88 -5.35
N SER A 202 -19.44 3.93 -5.64
CA SER A 202 -18.40 3.49 -4.70
C SER A 202 -17.10 3.19 -5.44
N GLN A 203 -15.95 3.43 -4.80
CA GLN A 203 -14.64 3.08 -5.36
C GLN A 203 -13.80 2.32 -4.34
N TYR A 204 -12.92 1.50 -4.88
CA TYR A 204 -11.88 0.80 -4.13
C TYR A 204 -10.65 1.70 -4.00
N GLY A 205 -10.61 2.48 -2.91
CA GLY A 205 -9.49 3.38 -2.62
C GLY A 205 -8.37 2.67 -1.91
N GLN A 206 -7.72 1.71 -2.56
CA GLN A 206 -6.72 0.86 -1.95
C GLN A 206 -5.61 1.66 -1.24
N MET A 207 -5.56 1.61 0.08
CA MET A 207 -4.52 2.16 0.95
C MET A 207 -4.02 3.56 0.49
N THR A 208 -2.70 3.73 0.32
CA THR A 208 -2.07 5.00 -0.05
C THR A 208 -2.46 5.54 -1.43
N ALA A 209 -2.96 4.71 -2.35
CA ALA A 209 -3.54 5.18 -3.61
C ALA A 209 -4.76 6.08 -3.34
N GLY A 210 -5.69 5.61 -2.52
CA GLY A 210 -6.92 6.33 -2.19
C GLY A 210 -6.72 7.53 -1.26
N SER A 211 -5.60 7.60 -0.55
CA SER A 211 -5.24 8.69 0.36
C SER A 211 -4.27 9.71 -0.24
N TYR A 212 -3.90 9.57 -1.50
CA TYR A 212 -2.92 10.43 -2.18
C TYR A 212 -1.50 10.36 -1.59
N MET A 213 -1.17 9.33 -0.81
CA MET A 213 0.12 9.18 -0.11
C MET A 213 1.07 8.16 -0.73
N TYR A 214 0.78 7.64 -1.92
CA TYR A 214 1.69 6.74 -2.61
C TYR A 214 2.90 7.51 -3.16
N ILE A 215 4.09 7.14 -2.72
CA ILE A 215 5.36 7.80 -3.08
C ILE A 215 6.19 6.99 -4.10
N GLY A 216 5.55 6.12 -4.84
CA GLY A 216 6.23 5.18 -5.72
C GLY A 216 6.68 3.91 -4.99
N PRO A 217 7.49 3.09 -5.65
CA PRO A 217 7.78 1.73 -5.18
C PRO A 217 8.74 1.65 -3.98
N GLN A 218 9.39 2.75 -3.57
CA GLN A 218 10.36 2.70 -2.47
C GLN A 218 9.74 2.26 -1.13
N GLY A 219 8.45 2.53 -0.91
CA GLY A 219 7.76 2.10 0.31
C GLY A 219 7.73 0.58 0.45
N ILE A 220 7.34 -0.12 -0.61
CA ILE A 220 7.31 -1.58 -0.62
C ILE A 220 8.72 -2.18 -0.65
N VAL A 221 9.70 -1.52 -1.32
CA VAL A 221 11.11 -1.97 -1.27
C VAL A 221 11.61 -1.95 0.16
N HIS A 222 11.36 -0.88 0.91
CA HIS A 222 11.76 -0.78 2.31
C HIS A 222 11.12 -1.86 3.18
N GLY A 223 9.78 -1.99 3.13
CA GLY A 223 9.05 -2.99 3.90
C GLY A 223 9.49 -4.42 3.56
N THR A 224 9.72 -4.71 2.27
CA THR A 224 10.21 -6.03 1.83
C THR A 224 11.65 -6.27 2.30
N THR A 225 12.54 -5.27 2.22
CA THR A 225 13.92 -5.37 2.71
C THR A 225 13.95 -5.75 4.19
N ILE A 226 13.20 -5.02 5.02
CA ILE A 226 13.11 -5.30 6.46
C ILE A 226 12.51 -6.68 6.72
N THR A 227 11.46 -7.06 5.99
CA THR A 227 10.83 -8.39 6.12
C THR A 227 11.82 -9.51 5.78
N VAL A 228 12.53 -9.42 4.66
CA VAL A 228 13.52 -10.42 4.24
C VAL A 228 14.68 -10.51 5.22
N LEU A 229 15.22 -9.37 5.68
CA LEU A 229 16.29 -9.33 6.70
C LEU A 229 15.88 -10.07 7.98
N ASN A 230 14.67 -9.80 8.49
CA ASN A 230 14.21 -10.41 9.74
C ASN A 230 13.78 -11.87 9.56
N ALA A 231 13.19 -12.23 8.41
CA ALA A 231 12.95 -13.63 8.05
C ALA A 231 14.25 -14.43 7.98
N ALA A 232 15.28 -13.86 7.34
CA ALA A 232 16.60 -14.50 7.27
C ALA A 232 17.25 -14.64 8.65
N ARG A 233 17.16 -13.62 9.51
CA ARG A 233 17.66 -13.67 10.89
C ARG A 233 16.99 -14.76 11.72
N LYS A 234 15.70 -14.99 11.53
CA LYS A 234 14.97 -16.12 12.18
C LYS A 234 15.49 -17.49 11.76
N ARG A 235 16.13 -17.58 10.59
CA ARG A 235 16.75 -18.81 10.07
C ARG A 235 18.23 -19.00 10.47
N LEU A 236 18.83 -17.99 11.11
CA LEU A 236 20.20 -18.12 11.63
C LEU A 236 20.19 -19.03 12.84
N THR A 237 20.97 -20.12 12.79
CA THR A 237 21.21 -21.03 13.89
C THR A 237 22.57 -20.76 14.54
N GLU A 238 22.86 -21.33 15.72
CA GLU A 238 24.18 -21.28 16.30
C GLU A 238 25.22 -21.74 15.27
N GLY A 239 26.17 -20.87 14.92
CA GLY A 239 27.20 -21.10 13.92
C GLY A 239 26.93 -20.56 12.51
N LYS A 240 25.71 -20.23 12.13
CA LYS A 240 25.39 -19.58 10.85
C LYS A 240 24.98 -18.11 11.11
N LYS A 241 25.98 -17.21 11.10
CA LYS A 241 25.76 -15.77 11.39
C LYS A 241 25.57 -14.89 10.15
N ASP A 242 25.59 -15.48 8.95
CA ASP A 242 25.62 -14.75 7.69
C ASP A 242 24.42 -15.14 6.83
N ILE A 243 23.62 -14.16 6.44
CA ILE A 243 22.46 -14.37 5.57
C ILE A 243 22.82 -14.42 4.08
N ARG A 244 24.04 -14.01 3.71
CA ARG A 244 24.51 -14.06 2.32
C ARG A 244 24.58 -15.51 1.83
N GLY A 245 24.10 -15.72 0.61
CA GLY A 245 23.97 -17.05 0.03
C GLY A 245 22.67 -17.77 0.42
N MET A 246 21.82 -17.20 1.27
CA MET A 246 20.44 -17.67 1.43
C MET A 246 19.64 -17.46 0.15
N LEU A 247 18.78 -18.42 -0.19
CA LEU A 247 17.89 -18.36 -1.34
C LEU A 247 16.47 -17.95 -0.90
N PHE A 248 16.02 -16.82 -1.42
CA PHE A 248 14.65 -16.33 -1.29
C PHE A 248 13.89 -16.55 -2.61
N VAL A 249 12.77 -17.25 -2.58
CA VAL A 249 11.93 -17.54 -3.75
C VAL A 249 10.55 -16.91 -3.57
N THR A 250 10.10 -16.19 -4.58
CA THR A 250 8.81 -15.49 -4.58
C THR A 250 8.23 -15.34 -5.99
N ALA A 251 7.11 -14.64 -6.13
CA ALA A 251 6.43 -14.40 -7.39
C ALA A 251 5.88 -12.98 -7.52
N GLY A 252 5.72 -12.54 -8.76
CA GLY A 252 5.17 -11.25 -9.14
C GLY A 252 6.22 -10.17 -9.38
N LEU A 253 6.10 -9.48 -10.53
CA LEU A 253 6.92 -8.30 -10.90
C LEU A 253 6.05 -7.10 -11.30
N GLY A 254 4.80 -7.07 -10.82
CA GLY A 254 3.86 -5.98 -11.02
C GLY A 254 4.25 -4.68 -10.29
N GLY A 255 3.27 -3.82 -10.05
CA GLY A 255 3.46 -2.53 -9.38
C GLY A 255 4.07 -2.65 -7.98
N MET A 256 3.46 -3.48 -7.13
CA MET A 256 3.90 -3.72 -5.75
C MET A 256 4.97 -4.81 -5.68
N SER A 257 4.69 -5.96 -6.26
CA SER A 257 5.55 -7.15 -6.20
C SER A 257 6.91 -6.96 -6.88
N GLY A 258 7.01 -6.08 -7.86
CA GLY A 258 8.27 -5.75 -8.53
C GLY A 258 9.37 -5.20 -7.63
N ALA A 259 9.04 -4.83 -6.39
CA ALA A 259 10.01 -4.40 -5.38
C ALA A 259 10.85 -5.55 -4.80
N GLN A 260 10.37 -6.79 -4.86
CA GLN A 260 11.00 -7.94 -4.19
C GLN A 260 12.43 -8.24 -4.67
N PRO A 261 12.74 -8.23 -5.97
CA PRO A 261 14.11 -8.44 -6.44
C PRO A 261 15.08 -7.41 -5.88
N LYS A 262 14.69 -6.13 -5.91
CA LYS A 262 15.51 -5.04 -5.38
C LYS A 262 15.72 -5.16 -3.87
N ALA A 263 14.68 -5.52 -3.14
CA ALA A 263 14.75 -5.77 -1.70
C ALA A 263 15.66 -6.96 -1.37
N GLY A 264 15.64 -8.03 -2.18
CA GLY A 264 16.56 -9.15 -2.06
C GLY A 264 18.01 -8.71 -2.19
N ASN A 265 18.32 -7.89 -3.19
CA ASN A 265 19.68 -7.33 -3.40
C ASN A 265 20.12 -6.47 -2.20
N ILE A 266 19.27 -5.56 -1.73
CA ILE A 266 19.59 -4.69 -0.58
C ILE A 266 19.80 -5.54 0.69
N SER A 267 19.01 -6.58 0.87
CA SER A 267 19.15 -7.51 2.01
C SER A 267 20.41 -8.41 1.91
N GLY A 268 21.00 -8.55 0.73
CA GLY A 268 22.20 -9.36 0.52
C GLY A 268 21.95 -10.86 0.27
N VAL A 269 20.71 -11.25 -0.10
CA VAL A 269 20.35 -12.63 -0.42
C VAL A 269 20.35 -12.90 -1.93
N VAL A 270 20.37 -14.17 -2.33
CA VAL A 270 20.03 -14.59 -3.69
C VAL A 270 18.52 -14.66 -3.80
N SER A 271 17.91 -13.97 -4.75
CA SER A 271 16.46 -14.02 -4.93
C SER A 271 16.05 -14.55 -6.31
N ILE A 272 14.99 -15.36 -6.34
CA ILE A 272 14.31 -15.78 -7.56
C ILE A 272 12.87 -15.26 -7.51
N THR A 273 12.45 -14.56 -8.56
CA THR A 273 11.06 -14.07 -8.70
C THR A 273 10.46 -14.57 -10.00
N ALA A 274 9.36 -15.34 -9.92
CA ALA A 274 8.62 -15.79 -11.10
C ALA A 274 7.63 -14.73 -11.56
N GLU A 275 7.54 -14.49 -12.87
CA GLU A 275 6.56 -13.61 -13.50
C GLU A 275 6.24 -14.12 -14.91
N ILE A 276 4.96 -14.34 -15.19
CA ILE A 276 4.51 -14.83 -16.51
C ILE A 276 4.37 -13.69 -17.52
N ASN A 277 4.11 -12.46 -17.08
CA ASN A 277 3.93 -11.30 -17.96
C ASN A 277 5.29 -10.77 -18.46
N PRO A 278 5.63 -10.96 -19.75
CA PRO A 278 6.94 -10.56 -20.28
C PRO A 278 7.17 -9.05 -20.22
N LYS A 279 6.10 -8.24 -20.27
CA LYS A 279 6.20 -6.79 -20.16
C LYS A 279 6.60 -6.37 -18.75
N ALA A 280 6.06 -7.02 -17.71
CA ALA A 280 6.42 -6.77 -16.32
C ALA A 280 7.89 -7.13 -16.06
N VAL A 281 8.33 -8.31 -16.53
CA VAL A 281 9.74 -8.75 -16.46
C VAL A 281 10.67 -7.72 -17.11
N HIS A 282 10.37 -7.34 -18.38
CA HIS A 282 11.18 -6.37 -19.12
C HIS A 282 11.25 -5.01 -18.41
N THR A 283 10.13 -4.54 -17.87
CA THR A 283 10.06 -3.26 -17.14
C THR A 283 11.01 -3.27 -15.94
N ARG A 284 10.97 -4.31 -15.10
CA ARG A 284 11.83 -4.38 -13.91
C ARG A 284 13.30 -4.60 -14.24
N TYR A 285 13.59 -5.35 -15.28
CA TYR A 285 14.94 -5.51 -15.79
C TYR A 285 15.51 -4.20 -16.33
N SER A 286 14.79 -3.48 -17.16
CA SER A 286 15.22 -2.19 -17.71
C SER A 286 15.38 -1.08 -16.65
N GLN A 287 14.62 -1.17 -15.54
CA GLN A 287 14.78 -0.29 -14.39
C GLN A 287 15.97 -0.66 -13.48
N GLY A 288 16.67 -1.77 -13.74
CA GLY A 288 17.75 -2.27 -12.89
C GLY A 288 17.28 -2.78 -11.53
N TRP A 289 16.05 -3.30 -11.47
CA TRP A 289 15.46 -3.91 -10.27
C TRP A 289 15.61 -5.43 -10.26
N VAL A 290 15.71 -6.02 -11.42
CA VAL A 290 16.10 -7.40 -11.69
C VAL A 290 17.46 -7.38 -12.37
N ASP A 291 18.41 -8.19 -11.90
CA ASP A 291 19.76 -8.24 -12.47
C ASP A 291 19.85 -9.15 -13.69
N GLU A 292 19.18 -10.29 -13.68
CA GLU A 292 19.25 -11.31 -14.73
C GLU A 292 17.87 -11.92 -14.99
N VAL A 293 17.57 -12.26 -16.25
CA VAL A 293 16.27 -12.84 -16.68
C VAL A 293 16.51 -14.18 -17.35
N TYR A 294 15.70 -15.18 -17.00
CA TYR A 294 15.75 -16.54 -17.51
C TYR A 294 14.38 -17.02 -17.96
N THR A 295 14.32 -17.73 -19.07
CA THR A 295 13.14 -18.48 -19.54
C THR A 295 13.32 -19.99 -19.32
N SER A 296 14.55 -20.45 -19.10
CA SER A 296 14.91 -21.84 -18.79
C SER A 296 15.08 -22.02 -17.30
N LEU A 297 14.33 -22.95 -16.71
CA LEU A 297 14.51 -23.32 -15.29
C LEU A 297 15.86 -23.98 -15.03
N ASP A 298 16.43 -24.74 -16.00
CA ASP A 298 17.73 -25.37 -15.84
C ASP A 298 18.85 -24.33 -15.69
N GLU A 299 18.85 -23.31 -16.56
CA GLU A 299 19.83 -22.22 -16.52
C GLU A 299 19.65 -21.37 -15.26
N LEU A 300 18.42 -21.06 -14.90
CA LEU A 300 18.08 -20.30 -13.69
C LEU A 300 18.59 -20.99 -12.44
N LEU A 301 18.32 -22.29 -12.25
CA LEU A 301 18.70 -23.03 -11.06
C LEU A 301 20.21 -23.24 -10.99
N ALA A 302 20.89 -23.47 -12.12
CA ALA A 302 22.35 -23.53 -12.19
C ALA A 302 22.97 -22.18 -11.76
N ARG A 303 22.42 -21.06 -12.24
CA ARG A 303 22.88 -19.72 -11.86
C ARG A 303 22.63 -19.40 -10.38
N ALA A 304 21.43 -19.73 -9.87
CA ALA A 304 21.10 -19.54 -8.46
C ALA A 304 22.02 -20.31 -7.53
N LYS A 305 22.31 -21.58 -7.84
CA LYS A 305 23.27 -22.40 -7.09
C LYS A 305 24.64 -21.75 -7.04
N LYS A 306 25.16 -21.29 -8.19
CA LYS A 306 26.46 -20.59 -8.25
C LYS A 306 26.47 -19.32 -7.40
N ALA A 307 25.35 -18.55 -7.43
CA ALA A 307 25.22 -17.34 -6.62
C ALA A 307 25.22 -17.64 -5.11
N GLN A 308 24.53 -18.72 -4.70
CA GLN A 308 24.53 -19.17 -3.29
C GLN A 308 25.94 -19.56 -2.83
N GLU A 309 26.67 -20.34 -3.65
CA GLU A 309 28.06 -20.78 -3.36
C GLU A 309 29.00 -19.57 -3.23
N ASN A 310 28.83 -18.56 -4.07
CA ASN A 310 29.63 -17.33 -4.06
C ASN A 310 29.13 -16.27 -3.07
N LYS A 311 28.00 -16.50 -2.40
CA LYS A 311 27.34 -15.54 -1.50
C LYS A 311 27.06 -14.19 -2.18
N GLU A 312 26.61 -14.24 -3.43
CA GLU A 312 26.25 -13.04 -4.20
C GLU A 312 24.94 -12.46 -3.71
N ALA A 313 24.80 -11.13 -3.78
CA ALA A 313 23.51 -10.44 -3.70
C ALA A 313 23.02 -10.22 -5.13
N VAL A 314 22.14 -11.08 -5.62
CA VAL A 314 21.68 -11.04 -7.00
C VAL A 314 20.20 -11.42 -7.11
N SER A 315 19.49 -10.73 -7.98
CA SER A 315 18.07 -10.98 -8.28
C SER A 315 17.90 -11.60 -9.66
N LEU A 316 17.27 -12.77 -9.69
CA LEU A 316 17.04 -13.59 -10.86
C LEU A 316 15.54 -13.64 -11.14
N ALA A 317 15.09 -13.22 -12.32
CA ALA A 317 13.69 -13.36 -12.74
C ALA A 317 13.53 -14.64 -13.57
N TYR A 318 12.51 -15.42 -13.25
CA TYR A 318 11.98 -16.47 -14.12
C TYR A 318 10.82 -15.92 -14.91
N GLN A 319 10.99 -15.75 -16.21
CA GLN A 319 9.88 -15.40 -17.11
C GLN A 319 9.06 -16.66 -17.42
N GLY A 320 8.11 -16.97 -16.55
CA GLY A 320 7.29 -18.16 -16.60
C GLY A 320 6.31 -18.25 -15.44
N ASN A 321 5.56 -19.35 -15.40
CA ASN A 321 4.55 -19.55 -14.37
C ASN A 321 5.18 -19.90 -13.02
N VAL A 322 4.64 -19.32 -11.95
CA VAL A 322 5.12 -19.53 -10.56
C VAL A 322 5.02 -20.99 -10.12
N VAL A 323 3.99 -21.70 -10.57
CA VAL A 323 3.78 -23.13 -10.21
C VAL A 323 4.88 -24.01 -10.79
N ASP A 324 5.27 -23.75 -12.05
CA ASP A 324 6.38 -24.50 -12.70
C ASP A 324 7.68 -24.35 -11.90
N LEU A 325 7.96 -23.13 -11.40
CA LEU A 325 9.12 -22.88 -10.55
C LEU A 325 9.04 -23.67 -9.24
N TRP A 326 7.93 -23.55 -8.50
CA TRP A 326 7.79 -24.24 -7.22
C TRP A 326 7.81 -25.76 -7.34
N GLU A 327 7.15 -26.33 -8.35
CA GLU A 327 7.17 -27.76 -8.61
C GLU A 327 8.56 -28.26 -8.98
N ARG A 328 9.32 -27.49 -9.77
CA ARG A 328 10.69 -27.83 -10.14
C ARG A 328 11.62 -27.82 -8.93
N LEU A 329 11.57 -26.78 -8.09
CA LEU A 329 12.32 -26.70 -6.84
C LEU A 329 12.04 -27.87 -5.90
N ALA A 330 10.77 -28.24 -5.79
CA ALA A 330 10.35 -29.37 -4.96
C ALA A 330 10.75 -30.73 -5.51
N ALA A 331 10.75 -30.90 -6.84
CA ALA A 331 11.15 -32.14 -7.51
C ALA A 331 12.66 -32.39 -7.42
N GLU A 332 13.47 -31.36 -7.59
CA GLU A 332 14.94 -31.44 -7.51
C GLU A 332 15.50 -31.33 -6.09
N ASN A 333 14.62 -31.16 -5.10
CA ASN A 333 15.04 -30.98 -3.70
C ASN A 333 16.00 -29.81 -3.49
N VAL A 334 15.78 -28.70 -4.19
CA VAL A 334 16.60 -27.49 -4.03
C VAL A 334 16.47 -26.97 -2.61
N ASN A 335 17.59 -26.59 -2.01
CA ASN A 335 17.59 -25.96 -0.69
C ASN A 335 17.14 -24.49 -0.82
N VAL A 336 15.88 -24.24 -0.49
CA VAL A 336 15.30 -22.90 -0.41
C VAL A 336 15.23 -22.49 1.06
N ASP A 337 15.81 -21.34 1.42
CA ASP A 337 15.81 -20.86 2.79
C ASP A 337 14.52 -20.11 3.13
N LEU A 338 14.08 -19.23 2.25
CA LEU A 338 12.91 -18.37 2.42
C LEU A 338 11.97 -18.50 1.22
N GLY A 339 10.66 -18.59 1.47
CA GLY A 339 9.62 -18.60 0.44
C GLY A 339 8.51 -17.63 0.73
N SER A 340 7.95 -17.03 -0.32
CA SER A 340 6.78 -16.18 -0.24
C SER A 340 6.04 -16.14 -1.58
N ASP A 341 4.92 -15.42 -1.63
CA ASP A 341 4.20 -15.09 -2.87
C ASP A 341 3.68 -13.66 -2.78
N GLN A 342 3.80 -12.90 -3.87
CA GLN A 342 3.27 -11.54 -3.95
C GLN A 342 2.56 -11.28 -5.29
N THR A 343 1.99 -12.31 -5.89
CA THR A 343 1.01 -12.14 -6.98
C THR A 343 -0.23 -11.41 -6.44
N SER A 344 -1.02 -10.78 -7.31
CA SER A 344 -2.17 -9.96 -6.86
C SER A 344 -3.40 -10.80 -6.54
N LEU A 345 -3.29 -11.76 -5.61
CA LEU A 345 -4.36 -12.69 -5.23
C LEU A 345 -5.55 -12.04 -4.50
N HIS A 346 -5.43 -10.79 -4.06
CA HIS A 346 -6.58 -9.98 -3.67
C HIS A 346 -7.53 -9.65 -4.84
N ASN A 347 -7.08 -9.91 -6.07
CA ASN A 347 -7.84 -9.72 -7.31
C ASN A 347 -7.58 -10.87 -8.31
N PRO A 348 -7.79 -12.14 -7.93
CA PRO A 348 -7.31 -13.29 -8.70
C PRO A 348 -7.98 -13.47 -10.06
N TRP A 349 -9.23 -13.00 -10.19
CA TRP A 349 -10.07 -13.22 -11.36
C TRP A 349 -9.92 -12.16 -12.45
N ALA A 350 -9.17 -11.11 -12.19
CA ALA A 350 -8.94 -9.99 -13.10
C ALA A 350 -7.45 -9.79 -13.41
N GLY A 351 -6.72 -10.88 -13.63
CA GLY A 351 -5.30 -10.85 -13.97
C GLY A 351 -4.35 -10.75 -12.78
N GLY A 352 -4.84 -11.00 -11.58
CA GLY A 352 -4.01 -11.00 -10.37
C GLY A 352 -3.17 -12.27 -10.19
N TYR A 353 -3.61 -13.38 -10.79
CA TYR A 353 -2.92 -14.67 -10.78
C TYR A 353 -3.19 -15.42 -12.10
N TYR A 354 -2.19 -16.11 -12.62
CA TYR A 354 -2.27 -16.79 -13.92
C TYR A 354 -2.13 -18.30 -13.77
N PRO A 355 -3.04 -19.10 -14.38
CA PRO A 355 -3.02 -20.54 -14.26
C PRO A 355 -1.82 -21.18 -14.97
N VAL A 356 -1.30 -22.24 -14.39
CA VAL A 356 -0.23 -23.04 -14.98
C VAL A 356 -0.70 -23.81 -16.22
N GLY A 357 0.22 -24.00 -17.17
CA GLY A 357 -0.04 -24.73 -18.41
C GLY A 357 -0.68 -23.89 -19.51
N LEU A 358 -0.81 -22.58 -19.33
CA LEU A 358 -1.25 -21.61 -20.32
C LEU A 358 -0.20 -20.50 -20.47
N SER A 359 -0.03 -19.98 -21.67
CA SER A 359 0.74 -18.76 -21.88
C SER A 359 0.01 -17.53 -21.29
N TYR A 360 0.72 -16.41 -21.20
CA TYR A 360 0.14 -15.14 -20.75
C TYR A 360 -1.04 -14.71 -21.65
N GLU A 361 -0.89 -14.83 -22.96
CA GLU A 361 -1.90 -14.47 -23.95
C GLU A 361 -3.12 -15.41 -23.91
N GLU A 362 -2.90 -16.72 -23.79
CA GLU A 362 -3.98 -17.71 -23.64
C GLU A 362 -4.77 -17.49 -22.37
N SER A 363 -4.09 -17.20 -21.27
CA SER A 363 -4.71 -16.89 -19.98
C SER A 363 -5.59 -15.64 -20.06
N ASN A 364 -5.09 -14.56 -20.67
CA ASN A 364 -5.88 -13.33 -20.83
C ASN A 364 -7.10 -13.54 -21.74
N ARG A 365 -6.97 -14.34 -22.81
CA ARG A 365 -8.09 -14.69 -23.66
C ARG A 365 -9.13 -15.52 -22.90
N MET A 366 -8.71 -16.56 -22.17
CA MET A 366 -9.62 -17.38 -21.36
C MET A 366 -10.33 -16.56 -20.29
N MET A 367 -9.62 -15.67 -19.62
CA MET A 367 -10.21 -14.77 -18.60
C MET A 367 -11.34 -13.92 -19.18
N ALA A 368 -11.22 -13.49 -20.44
CA ALA A 368 -12.23 -12.66 -21.12
C ALA A 368 -13.39 -13.50 -21.69
N GLU A 369 -13.11 -14.67 -22.27
CA GLU A 369 -14.07 -15.49 -23.03
C GLU A 369 -14.75 -16.57 -22.18
N ASP A 370 -14.02 -17.16 -21.20
CA ASP A 370 -14.52 -18.20 -20.29
C ASP A 370 -14.01 -17.99 -18.85
N PRO A 371 -14.54 -16.98 -18.13
CA PRO A 371 -14.09 -16.64 -16.78
C PRO A 371 -14.29 -17.75 -15.75
N GLU A 372 -15.28 -18.64 -15.95
CA GLU A 372 -15.52 -19.75 -15.03
C GLU A 372 -14.45 -20.85 -15.19
N GLU A 373 -14.04 -21.18 -16.42
CA GLU A 373 -12.93 -22.10 -16.64
C GLU A 373 -11.60 -21.49 -16.19
N PHE A 374 -11.38 -20.20 -16.43
CA PHE A 374 -10.22 -19.47 -15.92
C PHE A 374 -10.12 -19.60 -14.39
N LYS A 375 -11.22 -19.37 -13.67
CA LYS A 375 -11.30 -19.51 -12.23
C LYS A 375 -10.94 -20.92 -11.76
N LYS A 376 -11.48 -21.96 -12.38
CA LYS A 376 -11.17 -23.37 -12.04
C LYS A 376 -9.68 -23.67 -12.21
N ARG A 377 -9.05 -23.19 -13.27
CA ARG A 377 -7.62 -23.40 -13.52
C ARG A 377 -6.73 -22.62 -12.56
N VAL A 378 -7.12 -21.41 -12.16
CA VAL A 378 -6.44 -20.67 -11.09
C VAL A 378 -6.51 -21.44 -9.78
N GLN A 379 -7.68 -21.96 -9.41
CA GLN A 379 -7.84 -22.75 -8.18
C GLN A 379 -7.01 -24.05 -8.21
N GLU A 380 -6.93 -24.73 -9.35
CA GLU A 380 -6.07 -25.90 -9.53
C GLU A 380 -4.59 -25.53 -9.37
N SER A 381 -4.18 -24.42 -9.95
CA SER A 381 -2.81 -23.91 -9.87
C SER A 381 -2.41 -23.58 -8.42
N LEU A 382 -3.32 -22.97 -7.65
CA LEU A 382 -3.10 -22.71 -6.22
C LEU A 382 -2.92 -24.00 -5.42
N ARG A 383 -3.73 -25.04 -5.69
CA ARG A 383 -3.56 -26.35 -5.03
C ARG A 383 -2.18 -26.96 -5.33
N ARG A 384 -1.74 -26.90 -6.57
CA ARG A 384 -0.42 -27.40 -7.00
C ARG A 384 0.72 -26.60 -6.37
N GLN A 385 0.64 -25.27 -6.38
CA GLN A 385 1.64 -24.41 -5.76
C GLN A 385 1.79 -24.73 -4.28
N VAL A 386 0.69 -24.81 -3.54
CA VAL A 386 0.68 -25.15 -2.11
C VAL A 386 1.29 -26.54 -1.86
N ALA A 387 0.97 -27.53 -2.70
CA ALA A 387 1.55 -28.87 -2.56
C ALA A 387 3.08 -28.87 -2.72
N ALA A 388 3.62 -28.07 -3.62
CA ALA A 388 5.07 -27.91 -3.80
C ALA A 388 5.70 -27.15 -2.61
N ILE A 389 5.06 -26.08 -2.14
CA ILE A 389 5.50 -25.34 -0.95
C ILE A 389 5.52 -26.25 0.28
N ASN A 390 4.48 -27.06 0.51
CA ASN A 390 4.40 -28.00 1.63
C ASN A 390 5.57 -29.00 1.63
N LYS A 391 6.01 -29.46 0.44
CA LYS A 391 7.18 -30.34 0.33
C LYS A 391 8.49 -29.65 0.73
N LEU A 392 8.67 -28.39 0.35
CA LEU A 392 9.88 -27.63 0.67
C LEU A 392 9.91 -27.18 2.13
N THR A 393 8.77 -26.79 2.71
CA THR A 393 8.68 -26.42 4.12
C THR A 393 8.92 -27.62 5.04
N ALA A 394 8.47 -28.82 4.65
CA ALA A 394 8.81 -30.06 5.36
C ALA A 394 10.34 -30.34 5.40
N LYS A 395 11.14 -29.70 4.53
CA LYS A 395 12.59 -29.78 4.49
C LYS A 395 13.29 -28.59 5.14
N GLY A 396 12.52 -27.67 5.72
CA GLY A 396 13.06 -26.54 6.48
C GLY A 396 13.00 -25.19 5.81
N MET A 397 12.38 -25.03 4.64
CA MET A 397 12.08 -23.70 4.09
C MET A 397 11.15 -22.95 5.05
N TYR A 398 11.45 -21.68 5.33
CA TYR A 398 10.54 -20.78 6.02
C TYR A 398 9.66 -20.07 4.99
N PHE A 399 8.36 -20.37 5.01
CA PHE A 399 7.38 -19.73 4.14
C PHE A 399 6.50 -18.78 4.92
N PHE A 400 6.24 -17.60 4.36
CA PHE A 400 5.33 -16.60 4.91
C PHE A 400 4.47 -15.96 3.82
N ASP A 401 3.21 -15.69 4.12
CA ASP A 401 2.32 -14.89 3.27
C ASP A 401 2.74 -13.42 3.34
N TYR A 402 2.93 -12.78 2.19
CA TYR A 402 3.28 -11.36 2.13
C TYR A 402 2.07 -10.41 2.17
N GLY A 403 0.91 -10.87 2.58
CA GLY A 403 -0.30 -10.06 2.73
C GLY A 403 -1.01 -9.77 1.40
N ASN A 404 -0.91 -10.69 0.45
CA ASN A 404 -1.51 -10.62 -0.89
C ASN A 404 -2.73 -11.52 -1.06
N ALA A 405 -3.28 -12.05 0.03
CA ALA A 405 -4.36 -13.03 0.08
C ALA A 405 -3.99 -14.45 -0.41
N PHE A 406 -2.71 -14.81 -0.49
CA PHE A 406 -2.29 -16.15 -0.91
C PHE A 406 -2.88 -17.26 -0.04
N LEU A 407 -2.78 -17.15 1.28
CA LEU A 407 -3.34 -18.14 2.21
C LEU A 407 -4.86 -18.23 2.10
N LEU A 408 -5.53 -17.09 2.02
CA LEU A 408 -6.98 -17.01 1.97
C LEU A 408 -7.51 -17.63 0.65
N GLU A 409 -6.98 -17.24 -0.50
CA GLU A 409 -7.41 -17.76 -1.80
C GLU A 409 -7.03 -19.23 -2.01
N SER A 410 -5.88 -19.66 -1.47
CA SER A 410 -5.49 -21.07 -1.44
C SER A 410 -6.46 -21.92 -0.62
N SER A 411 -6.91 -21.40 0.54
CA SER A 411 -7.95 -22.06 1.35
C SER A 411 -9.28 -22.13 0.61
N ARG A 412 -9.71 -21.04 -0.03
CA ARG A 412 -10.92 -20.99 -0.87
C ARG A 412 -10.86 -21.96 -2.06
N ALA A 413 -9.65 -22.19 -2.59
CA ALA A 413 -9.38 -23.17 -3.64
C ALA A 413 -9.37 -24.64 -3.13
N GLY A 414 -9.44 -24.87 -1.84
CA GLY A 414 -9.37 -26.22 -1.22
C GLY A 414 -7.97 -26.80 -1.16
N ALA A 415 -6.92 -25.97 -1.17
CA ALA A 415 -5.54 -26.40 -0.98
C ALA A 415 -5.28 -26.86 0.47
N ASP A 416 -4.29 -27.75 0.67
CA ASP A 416 -3.83 -28.18 2.00
C ASP A 416 -2.98 -27.09 2.68
N ILE A 417 -3.65 -26.01 3.07
CA ILE A 417 -3.05 -24.80 3.64
C ILE A 417 -3.49 -24.55 5.09
N MET A 418 -4.47 -25.32 5.59
CA MET A 418 -4.96 -25.19 6.95
C MET A 418 -4.13 -26.05 7.90
N GLY A 419 -3.83 -25.49 9.06
CA GLY A 419 -3.19 -26.16 10.18
C GLY A 419 -4.19 -26.49 11.29
N GLU A 420 -3.66 -26.76 12.47
CA GLU A 420 -4.47 -27.10 13.66
C GLU A 420 -5.32 -25.90 14.13
N GLY A 421 -6.48 -26.20 14.71
CA GLY A 421 -7.38 -25.20 15.28
C GLY A 421 -7.99 -24.23 14.27
N GLY A 422 -8.05 -24.59 12.97
CA GLY A 422 -8.63 -23.74 11.93
C GLY A 422 -7.75 -22.53 11.53
N ARG A 423 -6.50 -22.52 11.93
CA ARG A 423 -5.51 -21.50 11.54
C ARG A 423 -4.84 -21.90 10.23
N PHE A 424 -4.22 -20.93 9.54
CA PHE A 424 -3.35 -21.24 8.42
C PHE A 424 -2.09 -21.98 8.87
N ARG A 425 -1.58 -22.84 8.01
CA ARG A 425 -0.33 -23.60 8.24
C ARG A 425 0.89 -22.68 8.29
N TYR A 426 0.87 -21.61 7.52
CA TYR A 426 1.94 -20.61 7.44
C TYR A 426 1.49 -19.31 8.04
N PRO A 427 2.41 -18.54 8.67
CA PRO A 427 2.10 -17.20 9.15
C PRO A 427 2.01 -16.21 8.00
N SER A 428 1.29 -15.10 8.20
CA SER A 428 1.55 -13.90 7.42
C SER A 428 2.84 -13.23 7.90
N TYR A 429 3.46 -12.43 7.04
CA TYR A 429 4.66 -11.67 7.42
C TYR A 429 4.40 -10.72 8.62
N VAL A 430 3.16 -10.24 8.78
CA VAL A 430 2.81 -9.44 9.95
C VAL A 430 2.71 -10.30 11.20
N GLN A 431 2.06 -11.46 11.11
CA GLN A 431 1.85 -12.32 12.27
C GLN A 431 3.15 -12.71 12.97
N ASP A 432 4.20 -12.96 12.21
CA ASP A 432 5.42 -13.57 12.71
C ASP A 432 6.67 -12.67 12.65
N ILE A 433 6.63 -11.58 11.88
CA ILE A 433 7.74 -10.64 11.73
C ILE A 433 7.31 -9.22 12.10
N MET A 434 6.45 -8.59 11.30
CA MET A 434 6.16 -7.17 11.46
C MET A 434 5.37 -6.88 12.74
N GLY A 435 4.44 -7.75 13.15
CA GLY A 435 3.70 -7.59 14.39
C GLY A 435 4.60 -7.60 15.61
N PRO A 436 5.24 -8.73 15.95
CA PRO A 436 6.02 -8.87 17.16
C PRO A 436 7.35 -8.09 17.17
N MET A 437 7.96 -7.82 16.01
CA MET A 437 9.28 -7.19 15.94
C MET A 437 9.23 -5.69 15.64
N PHE A 438 8.09 -5.17 15.14
CA PHE A 438 7.93 -3.77 14.75
C PHE A 438 6.67 -3.15 15.36
N PHE A 439 5.48 -3.63 15.03
CA PHE A 439 4.21 -3.00 15.43
C PHE A 439 3.99 -3.00 16.96
N ASP A 440 4.36 -4.08 17.64
CA ASP A 440 4.27 -4.17 19.10
C ASP A 440 5.18 -3.12 19.78
N TYR A 441 6.26 -2.70 19.11
CA TYR A 441 7.16 -1.63 19.57
C TYR A 441 6.79 -0.25 18.98
N GLY A 442 5.69 -0.14 18.24
CA GLY A 442 5.27 1.11 17.62
C GLY A 442 6.00 1.49 16.33
N PHE A 443 6.94 0.66 15.84
CA PHE A 443 7.60 0.90 14.57
C PHE A 443 6.65 0.62 13.40
N GLY A 444 6.57 1.58 12.49
CA GLY A 444 5.81 1.44 11.26
C GLY A 444 6.28 2.43 10.20
N PRO A 445 5.77 2.31 8.97
CA PRO A 445 6.20 3.12 7.84
C PRO A 445 5.87 4.60 8.04
N PHE A 446 6.90 5.40 8.06
CA PHE A 446 6.87 6.85 8.16
C PHE A 446 7.49 7.44 6.89
N ARG A 447 6.75 8.27 6.17
CA ARG A 447 7.17 8.79 4.88
C ARG A 447 7.00 10.28 4.75
N TRP A 448 7.79 10.88 3.84
CA TRP A 448 7.70 12.31 3.55
C TRP A 448 7.97 12.62 2.08
N VAL A 449 7.50 13.79 1.66
CA VAL A 449 7.65 14.32 0.30
C VAL A 449 8.07 15.79 0.40
N CYS A 450 9.18 16.13 -0.27
CA CYS A 450 9.64 17.51 -0.41
C CYS A 450 8.88 18.18 -1.57
N THR A 451 7.97 19.11 -1.25
CA THR A 451 7.08 19.73 -2.24
C THR A 451 7.77 20.73 -3.16
N SER A 452 9.02 21.08 -2.86
CA SER A 452 9.87 21.88 -3.77
C SER A 452 10.24 21.13 -5.04
N GLY A 453 10.20 19.79 -5.02
CA GLY A 453 10.74 18.95 -6.10
C GLY A 453 12.27 18.94 -6.19
N LYS A 454 12.98 19.54 -5.23
CA LYS A 454 14.44 19.67 -5.25
C LYS A 454 15.11 18.49 -4.55
N PRO A 455 16.08 17.81 -5.20
CA PRO A 455 16.88 16.74 -4.56
C PRO A 455 17.66 17.20 -3.32
N GLU A 456 18.02 18.47 -3.24
CA GLU A 456 18.76 19.08 -2.12
C GLU A 456 17.91 19.08 -0.84
N ASP A 457 16.61 19.37 -0.97
CA ASP A 457 15.68 19.32 0.18
C ASP A 457 15.51 17.88 0.67
N LEU A 458 15.46 16.90 -0.25
CA LEU A 458 15.42 15.48 0.12
C LEU A 458 16.72 15.07 0.84
N ALA A 459 17.88 15.49 0.35
CA ALA A 459 19.15 15.21 1.00
C ALA A 459 19.22 15.82 2.41
N THR A 460 18.66 17.02 2.60
CA THR A 460 18.54 17.65 3.92
C THR A 460 17.65 16.86 4.86
N THR A 461 16.47 16.43 4.41
CA THR A 461 15.58 15.61 5.23
C THR A 461 16.17 14.25 5.55
N ASP A 462 16.85 13.59 4.61
CA ASP A 462 17.55 12.31 4.83
C ASP A 462 18.63 12.45 5.91
N ARG A 463 19.41 13.54 5.88
CA ARG A 463 20.44 13.84 6.90
C ARG A 463 19.80 14.05 8.27
N LEU A 464 18.78 14.91 8.38
CA LEU A 464 18.10 15.18 9.64
C LEU A 464 17.48 13.93 10.26
N ALA A 465 16.80 13.11 9.45
CA ALA A 465 16.22 11.85 9.90
C ALA A 465 17.31 10.88 10.41
N THR A 466 18.45 10.82 9.72
CA THR A 466 19.61 10.00 10.15
C THR A 466 20.14 10.45 11.49
N GLU A 467 20.37 11.75 11.66
CA GLU A 467 20.88 12.36 12.90
C GLU A 467 19.95 12.07 14.09
N VAL A 468 18.63 12.19 13.89
CA VAL A 468 17.64 11.87 14.93
C VAL A 468 17.67 10.40 15.31
N LEU A 469 17.70 9.48 14.33
CA LEU A 469 17.75 8.04 14.61
C LEU A 469 19.04 7.64 15.31
N GLU A 470 20.18 8.21 14.90
CA GLU A 470 21.47 7.97 15.55
C GLU A 470 21.49 8.47 17.00
N GLU A 471 20.81 9.58 17.30
CA GLU A 471 20.68 10.08 18.67
C GLU A 471 19.82 9.14 19.53
N ILE A 472 18.65 8.73 19.02
CA ILE A 472 17.78 7.77 19.70
C ILE A 472 18.51 6.46 19.95
N ARG A 473 19.28 5.99 18.95
CA ARG A 473 20.02 4.73 19.03
C ARG A 473 21.01 4.66 20.19
N LYS A 474 21.56 5.79 20.65
CA LYS A 474 22.54 5.82 21.76
C LYS A 474 21.96 5.32 23.08
N THR A 475 20.67 5.55 23.31
CA THR A 475 19.96 5.23 24.57
C THR A 475 18.88 4.16 24.40
N ALA A 476 18.67 3.69 23.17
CA ALA A 476 17.61 2.76 22.85
C ALA A 476 17.81 1.40 23.55
N PRO A 477 16.72 0.78 24.04
CA PRO A 477 16.73 -0.59 24.52
C PRO A 477 17.25 -1.56 23.45
N LYS A 478 17.87 -2.67 23.90
CA LYS A 478 18.43 -3.69 22.96
C LYS A 478 17.37 -4.33 22.07
N GLU A 479 16.12 -4.37 22.52
CA GLU A 479 14.94 -4.95 21.86
C GLU A 479 14.64 -4.23 20.54
N ILE A 480 14.89 -2.91 20.47
CA ILE A 480 14.62 -2.07 19.28
C ILE A 480 15.88 -1.60 18.57
N ALA A 481 17.06 -1.94 19.10
CA ALA A 481 18.33 -1.52 18.54
C ALA A 481 18.53 -1.96 17.08
N GLY A 482 18.12 -3.20 16.75
CA GLY A 482 18.21 -3.73 15.40
C GLY A 482 17.32 -2.99 14.39
N GLN A 483 16.12 -2.59 14.79
CA GLN A 483 15.20 -1.82 13.96
C GLN A 483 15.78 -0.43 13.64
N LEU A 484 16.39 0.22 14.62
CA LEU A 484 17.05 1.51 14.42
C LEU A 484 18.26 1.37 13.49
N ASP A 485 19.11 0.37 13.71
CA ASP A 485 20.30 0.11 12.89
C ASP A 485 19.91 -0.18 11.42
N ASP A 486 18.86 -0.98 11.17
CA ASP A 486 18.36 -1.28 9.84
C ASP A 486 17.85 -0.02 9.11
N ASN A 487 17.14 0.86 9.82
CA ASN A 487 16.60 2.10 9.24
C ASN A 487 17.69 3.17 9.02
N ILE A 488 18.67 3.28 9.91
CA ILE A 488 19.85 4.13 9.71
C ILE A 488 20.64 3.67 8.47
N HIS A 489 20.86 2.36 8.33
CA HIS A 489 21.52 1.80 7.14
C HIS A 489 20.72 2.09 5.87
N TRP A 490 19.41 1.83 5.90
CA TRP A 490 18.51 2.08 4.79
C TRP A 490 18.60 3.51 4.26
N ILE A 491 18.47 4.51 5.14
CA ILE A 491 18.43 5.91 4.71
C ILE A 491 19.80 6.39 4.20
N LYS A 492 20.91 5.91 4.79
CA LYS A 492 22.25 6.23 4.31
C LYS A 492 22.54 5.67 2.92
N GLU A 493 22.00 4.50 2.58
CA GLU A 493 22.19 3.83 1.30
C GLU A 493 21.12 4.20 0.26
N ALA A 494 20.06 4.97 0.64
CA ALA A 494 18.91 5.25 -0.22
C ALA A 494 19.28 5.92 -1.55
N GLY A 495 20.21 6.88 -1.53
CA GLY A 495 20.69 7.55 -2.74
C GLY A 495 21.39 6.60 -3.71
N LYS A 496 22.20 5.68 -3.19
CA LYS A 496 22.90 4.64 -3.98
C LYS A 496 21.91 3.69 -4.67
N ASN A 497 20.81 3.38 -4.01
CA ASN A 497 19.79 2.47 -4.52
C ASN A 497 18.86 3.11 -5.56
N LYS A 498 18.91 4.43 -5.77
CA LYS A 498 18.12 5.17 -6.78
C LYS A 498 16.63 4.88 -6.70
N LEU A 499 16.06 4.97 -5.50
CA LEU A 499 14.70 4.53 -5.21
C LEU A 499 13.63 5.60 -5.49
N VAL A 500 14.03 6.85 -5.73
CA VAL A 500 13.10 7.95 -6.03
C VAL A 500 12.46 7.74 -7.40
N VAL A 501 11.12 7.69 -7.41
CA VAL A 501 10.31 7.63 -8.62
C VAL A 501 9.15 8.60 -8.43
N GLY A 502 8.98 9.53 -9.37
CA GLY A 502 8.03 10.63 -9.22
C GLY A 502 8.56 11.73 -8.31
N SER A 503 7.88 12.01 -7.20
CA SER A 503 8.26 13.08 -6.26
C SER A 503 9.55 12.80 -5.50
N GLN A 504 10.17 13.88 -5.00
CA GLN A 504 11.31 13.79 -4.07
C GLN A 504 10.82 13.31 -2.70
N ALA A 505 10.82 12.01 -2.49
CA ALA A 505 10.22 11.35 -1.35
C ALA A 505 11.13 10.32 -0.69
N ARG A 506 10.88 10.05 0.58
CA ARG A 506 11.55 9.02 1.37
C ARG A 506 10.57 8.31 2.31
N ILE A 507 10.94 7.10 2.70
CA ILE A 507 10.31 6.30 3.75
C ILE A 507 11.39 5.71 4.64
N LEU A 508 11.06 5.53 5.92
CA LEU A 508 11.72 4.64 6.86
C LEU A 508 10.70 4.11 7.87
N TYR A 509 11.09 3.18 8.73
CA TYR A 509 10.25 2.78 9.84
C TYR A 509 10.71 3.49 11.13
N ALA A 510 9.76 4.14 11.80
CA ALA A 510 10.02 4.80 13.06
C ALA A 510 8.87 4.56 14.05
N ASP A 511 9.21 4.56 15.32
CA ASP A 511 8.28 4.53 16.44
C ASP A 511 7.74 5.93 16.79
N SER A 512 6.98 6.03 17.86
CA SER A 512 6.39 7.29 18.32
C SER A 512 7.43 8.39 18.54
N GLU A 513 8.54 8.06 19.21
CA GLU A 513 9.63 9.01 19.48
C GLU A 513 10.33 9.43 18.19
N GLY A 514 10.68 8.47 17.34
CA GLY A 514 11.34 8.70 16.08
C GLY A 514 10.50 9.58 15.14
N ARG A 515 9.22 9.25 14.94
CA ARG A 515 8.29 10.06 14.12
C ARG A 515 8.19 11.49 14.61
N THR A 516 8.00 11.68 15.93
CA THR A 516 7.85 13.00 16.52
C THR A 516 9.12 13.84 16.34
N LYS A 517 10.28 13.30 16.69
CA LYS A 517 11.55 14.03 16.61
C LYS A 517 11.97 14.33 15.18
N ILE A 518 11.79 13.40 14.24
CA ILE A 518 12.09 13.62 12.82
C ILE A 518 11.17 14.72 12.25
N ALA A 519 9.87 14.66 12.53
CA ALA A 519 8.91 15.65 12.05
C ALA A 519 9.22 17.06 12.58
N LEU A 520 9.54 17.17 13.87
CA LEU A 520 9.95 18.45 14.49
C LEU A 520 11.25 18.99 13.87
N ALA A 521 12.24 18.12 13.62
CA ALA A 521 13.48 18.53 12.97
C ALA A 521 13.25 19.05 11.55
N PHE A 522 12.32 18.45 10.79
CA PHE A 522 11.95 18.95 9.46
C PHE A 522 11.23 20.31 9.56
N ASN A 523 10.28 20.43 10.48
CA ASN A 523 9.53 21.68 10.66
C ASN A 523 10.45 22.84 11.06
N ASP A 524 11.40 22.60 11.96
CA ASP A 524 12.42 23.58 12.36
C ASP A 524 13.37 23.95 11.19
N ALA A 525 13.78 22.98 10.38
CA ALA A 525 14.60 23.23 9.18
C ALA A 525 13.85 24.06 8.12
N ILE A 526 12.53 23.87 7.99
CA ILE A 526 11.70 24.75 7.14
C ILE A 526 11.67 26.18 7.71
N ALA A 527 11.47 26.32 9.02
CA ALA A 527 11.46 27.63 9.69
C ALA A 527 12.79 28.39 9.51
N ARG A 528 13.92 27.69 9.53
CA ARG A 528 15.24 28.26 9.30
C ARG A 528 15.60 28.47 7.80
N GLY A 529 14.76 28.02 6.88
CA GLY A 529 15.01 28.11 5.44
C GLY A 529 16.07 27.11 4.91
N GLU A 530 16.43 26.09 5.69
CA GLU A 530 17.29 24.99 5.22
C GLU A 530 16.56 24.09 4.23
N ILE A 531 15.24 23.92 4.40
CA ILE A 531 14.34 23.28 3.46
C ILE A 531 13.51 24.38 2.79
N SER A 532 13.50 24.41 1.47
CA SER A 532 13.03 25.56 0.69
C SER A 532 11.51 25.64 0.50
N ALA A 533 10.75 24.59 0.86
CA ALA A 533 9.29 24.51 0.73
C ALA A 533 8.69 23.59 1.80
N PRO A 534 7.37 23.60 2.00
CA PRO A 534 6.69 22.66 2.90
C PRO A 534 7.04 21.20 2.61
N VAL A 535 7.06 20.39 3.65
CA VAL A 535 7.21 18.94 3.55
C VAL A 535 5.87 18.30 3.89
N VAL A 536 5.40 17.41 3.03
CA VAL A 536 4.26 16.54 3.34
C VAL A 536 4.79 15.33 4.07
N LEU A 537 4.23 15.01 5.22
CA LEU A 537 4.47 13.75 5.90
C LEU A 537 3.21 12.92 6.10
N GLY A 538 3.39 11.64 6.29
CA GLY A 538 2.35 10.69 6.55
C GLY A 538 2.94 9.31 6.78
N ARG A 539 2.12 8.30 6.59
CA ARG A 539 2.54 6.90 6.72
C ARG A 539 1.89 6.02 5.66
N ASP A 540 2.34 4.80 5.55
CA ASP A 540 1.57 3.78 4.86
C ASP A 540 0.33 3.42 5.69
N HIS A 541 -0.75 3.01 5.05
CA HIS A 541 -1.90 2.45 5.75
C HIS A 541 -1.56 1.09 6.38
N HIS A 542 -0.65 0.32 5.79
CA HIS A 542 0.01 -0.82 6.40
C HIS A 542 0.87 -0.33 7.57
N ASP A 543 0.28 -0.20 8.75
CA ASP A 543 0.91 0.41 9.92
C ASP A 543 0.40 -0.20 11.22
N VAL A 544 1.03 0.21 12.32
CA VAL A 544 0.69 -0.22 13.67
C VAL A 544 -0.76 0.11 14.06
N SER A 545 -1.27 1.27 13.66
CA SER A 545 -2.62 1.77 14.03
C SER A 545 -3.60 1.88 12.87
N GLY A 546 -3.12 1.97 11.64
CA GLY A 546 -3.94 2.41 10.51
C GLY A 546 -4.84 1.34 9.90
N THR A 547 -4.64 0.05 10.21
CA THR A 547 -5.30 -1.02 9.46
C THR A 547 -5.80 -2.13 10.37
N ASP A 548 -7.09 -2.41 10.27
CA ASP A 548 -7.74 -3.62 10.78
C ASP A 548 -7.88 -4.62 9.63
N SER A 549 -7.06 -5.67 9.65
CA SER A 549 -7.05 -6.74 8.66
C SER A 549 -6.69 -8.07 9.35
N PRO A 550 -7.66 -8.99 9.52
CA PRO A 550 -7.45 -10.25 10.26
C PRO A 550 -6.43 -11.16 9.59
N TYR A 551 -6.18 -11.00 8.30
CA TYR A 551 -5.25 -11.81 7.53
C TYR A 551 -3.88 -11.14 7.35
N ARG A 552 -3.70 -9.90 7.84
CA ARG A 552 -2.48 -9.12 7.64
C ARG A 552 -2.09 -8.32 8.90
N GLU A 553 -2.51 -7.04 9.05
CA GLU A 553 -2.02 -6.14 10.10
C GLU A 553 -2.50 -6.51 11.50
N THR A 554 -3.66 -7.13 11.62
CA THR A 554 -4.19 -7.61 12.91
C THR A 554 -4.11 -9.13 13.09
N SER A 555 -3.33 -9.81 12.24
CA SER A 555 -3.16 -11.27 12.29
C SER A 555 -2.42 -11.76 13.54
N ASN A 556 -1.69 -10.90 14.24
CA ASN A 556 -1.03 -11.20 15.52
C ASN A 556 -1.84 -10.77 16.75
N ILE A 557 -3.13 -10.46 16.59
CA ILE A 557 -4.06 -10.17 17.68
C ILE A 557 -4.92 -11.42 17.94
N TYR A 558 -4.81 -12.00 19.11
CA TYR A 558 -5.38 -13.33 19.41
C TYR A 558 -6.52 -13.32 20.44
N ASP A 559 -6.99 -12.17 20.88
CA ASP A 559 -8.10 -12.03 21.82
C ASP A 559 -9.50 -12.09 21.18
N GLY A 560 -9.56 -12.30 19.86
CA GLY A 560 -10.79 -12.32 19.07
C GLY A 560 -11.19 -10.97 18.46
N SER A 561 -10.52 -9.88 18.83
CA SER A 561 -10.81 -8.53 18.31
C SER A 561 -10.16 -8.25 16.94
N ASN A 562 -9.38 -9.18 16.39
CA ASN A 562 -8.70 -9.02 15.11
C ASN A 562 -9.63 -8.85 13.89
N ARG A 563 -10.93 -9.02 14.08
CA ARG A 563 -11.98 -8.84 13.04
C ARG A 563 -12.86 -7.62 13.28
N THR A 564 -12.51 -6.75 14.22
CA THR A 564 -13.19 -5.47 14.45
C THR A 564 -12.41 -4.35 13.79
N ALA A 565 -13.09 -3.27 13.40
CA ALA A 565 -12.49 -2.13 12.71
C ALA A 565 -12.37 -0.88 13.60
N ASP A 566 -12.51 -1.05 14.91
CA ASP A 566 -12.51 0.07 15.85
C ASP A 566 -11.19 0.84 15.83
N MET A 567 -10.06 0.15 15.70
CA MET A 567 -8.75 0.79 15.69
C MET A 567 -8.58 1.73 14.49
N ALA A 568 -8.85 1.28 13.27
CA ALA A 568 -8.70 2.10 12.07
C ALA A 568 -9.64 3.31 12.10
N VAL A 569 -10.89 3.13 12.55
CA VAL A 569 -11.88 4.21 12.68
C VAL A 569 -11.44 5.23 13.75
N GLN A 570 -11.07 4.77 14.93
CA GLN A 570 -10.60 5.63 16.02
C GLN A 570 -9.31 6.37 15.65
N ASN A 571 -8.39 5.71 14.96
CA ASN A 571 -7.16 6.33 14.50
C ASN A 571 -7.45 7.55 13.60
N VAL A 572 -8.28 7.39 12.57
CA VAL A 572 -8.65 8.48 11.65
C VAL A 572 -9.42 9.61 12.34
N ILE A 573 -10.33 9.29 13.26
CA ILE A 573 -11.05 10.29 14.07
C ILE A 573 -10.03 11.12 14.87
N GLY A 574 -9.12 10.44 15.55
CA GLY A 574 -8.12 11.11 16.40
C GLY A 574 -7.11 11.94 15.61
N ASP A 575 -6.70 11.49 14.42
CA ASP A 575 -5.87 12.27 13.51
C ASP A 575 -6.60 13.52 13.02
N SER A 576 -7.91 13.39 12.74
CA SER A 576 -8.74 14.50 12.27
C SER A 576 -8.76 15.67 13.23
N PHE A 577 -9.00 15.44 14.52
CA PHE A 577 -9.06 16.55 15.50
C PHE A 577 -7.74 16.87 16.20
N ARG A 578 -6.63 16.21 15.78
CA ARG A 578 -5.26 16.59 16.14
C ARG A 578 -4.51 17.33 15.03
N GLY A 579 -5.23 17.85 14.04
CA GLY A 579 -4.69 18.76 13.05
C GLY A 579 -4.04 18.12 11.83
N ALA A 580 -4.33 16.86 11.52
CA ALA A 580 -3.96 16.27 10.23
C ALA A 580 -4.49 17.13 9.07
N THR A 581 -3.67 17.37 8.05
CA THR A 581 -4.06 18.21 6.91
C THR A 581 -5.13 17.56 6.05
N TRP A 582 -5.08 16.24 5.88
CA TRP A 582 -6.18 15.45 5.34
C TRP A 582 -6.19 14.06 5.96
N VAL A 583 -7.34 13.44 5.96
CA VAL A 583 -7.54 12.09 6.47
C VAL A 583 -8.33 11.25 5.48
N SER A 584 -8.15 9.94 5.57
CA SER A 584 -8.87 9.00 4.72
C SER A 584 -9.16 7.70 5.45
N ILE A 585 -10.30 7.09 5.13
CA ILE A 585 -10.64 5.74 5.57
C ILE A 585 -11.24 4.95 4.40
N HIS A 586 -10.82 3.69 4.26
CA HIS A 586 -11.17 2.86 3.13
C HIS A 586 -11.58 1.46 3.55
N ASN A 587 -12.52 0.87 2.83
CA ASN A 587 -12.68 -0.56 2.76
C ASN A 587 -11.84 -1.08 1.59
N GLY A 588 -11.08 -2.13 1.84
CA GLY A 588 -10.21 -2.74 0.84
C GLY A 588 -8.73 -2.42 1.03
N GLY A 589 -7.89 -3.33 0.58
CA GLY A 589 -6.44 -3.26 0.68
C GLY A 589 -5.78 -4.45 0.02
N GLY A 590 -4.54 -4.78 0.39
CA GLY A 590 -3.77 -5.88 -0.19
C GLY A 590 -4.40 -7.27 -0.07
N VAL A 591 -5.38 -7.46 0.81
CA VAL A 591 -6.13 -8.73 1.00
C VAL A 591 -7.53 -8.71 0.37
N GLY A 592 -7.91 -7.64 -0.31
CA GLY A 592 -9.13 -7.55 -1.09
C GLY A 592 -10.25 -6.73 -0.48
N TRP A 593 -11.32 -6.59 -1.24
CA TRP A 593 -12.54 -5.93 -0.85
C TRP A 593 -13.27 -6.71 0.27
N GLY A 594 -13.77 -5.98 1.25
CA GLY A 594 -14.51 -6.58 2.38
C GLY A 594 -13.65 -7.26 3.44
N GLU A 595 -12.33 -7.35 3.23
CA GLU A 595 -11.40 -8.07 4.11
C GLU A 595 -10.56 -7.14 4.98
N VAL A 596 -10.65 -5.83 4.79
CA VAL A 596 -9.81 -4.84 5.48
C VAL A 596 -10.48 -3.48 5.54
N ILE A 597 -10.39 -2.83 6.70
CA ILE A 597 -10.63 -1.39 6.88
C ILE A 597 -9.29 -0.75 7.20
N ASN A 598 -8.94 0.28 6.46
CA ASN A 598 -7.67 0.98 6.65
C ASN A 598 -7.84 2.48 6.53
N GLY A 599 -7.00 3.21 7.21
CA GLY A 599 -6.99 4.66 7.23
C GLY A 599 -5.61 5.25 7.30
N GLY A 600 -5.51 6.50 6.94
CA GLY A 600 -4.28 7.25 6.99
C GLY A 600 -4.51 8.74 6.93
N PHE A 601 -3.43 9.48 7.01
CA PHE A 601 -3.42 10.93 6.97
C PHE A 601 -2.27 11.46 6.12
N GLY A 602 -2.38 12.73 5.74
CA GLY A 602 -1.25 13.55 5.32
C GLY A 602 -1.18 14.79 6.18
N MET A 603 0.03 15.26 6.45
CA MET A 603 0.31 16.45 7.23
C MET A 603 1.31 17.33 6.52
N VAL A 604 1.01 18.61 6.41
CA VAL A 604 1.90 19.61 5.80
C VAL A 604 2.68 20.32 6.89
N LEU A 605 3.99 20.19 6.84
CA LEU A 605 4.93 20.94 7.68
C LEU A 605 5.24 22.27 6.98
N ASP A 606 5.02 23.39 7.67
CA ASP A 606 5.16 24.74 7.10
C ASP A 606 6.18 25.62 7.85
N GLY A 607 6.84 25.07 8.87
CA GLY A 607 7.81 25.77 9.71
C GLY A 607 7.20 26.57 10.87
N SER A 608 5.89 26.45 11.10
CA SER A 608 5.21 27.21 12.15
C SER A 608 5.23 26.50 13.51
N GLU A 609 5.18 27.29 14.61
CA GLU A 609 5.01 26.78 15.99
C GLU A 609 3.67 26.04 16.16
N ARG A 610 2.65 26.40 15.38
CA ARG A 610 1.37 25.69 15.36
C ARG A 610 1.56 24.24 14.93
N VAL A 611 2.35 24.01 13.89
CA VAL A 611 2.65 22.66 13.41
C VAL A 611 3.45 21.89 14.43
N ASP A 612 4.40 22.50 15.14
CA ASP A 612 5.12 21.84 16.24
C ASP A 612 4.16 21.34 17.33
N THR A 613 3.19 22.16 17.71
CA THR A 613 2.15 21.77 18.68
C THR A 613 1.34 20.58 18.19
N ILE A 614 0.91 20.59 16.93
CA ILE A 614 0.18 19.51 16.29
C ILE A 614 1.02 18.22 16.30
N LEU A 615 2.28 18.28 15.89
CA LEU A 615 3.17 17.13 15.80
C LEU A 615 3.37 16.42 17.15
N ARG A 616 3.52 17.18 18.22
CA ARG A 616 3.67 16.63 19.58
C ARG A 616 2.44 15.86 20.08
N MET A 617 1.26 16.15 19.54
CA MET A 617 0.02 15.45 19.90
C MET A 617 -0.32 14.33 18.90
N SER A 618 -0.15 14.59 17.60
CA SER A 618 -0.62 13.68 16.54
C SER A 618 0.28 12.48 16.34
N MET A 619 1.61 12.65 16.40
CA MET A 619 2.54 11.54 16.16
C MET A 619 2.47 10.46 17.27
N PRO A 620 2.42 10.80 18.57
CA PRO A 620 2.17 9.80 19.61
C PRO A 620 0.81 9.13 19.48
N TRP A 621 -0.25 9.87 19.19
CA TRP A 621 -1.57 9.31 18.97
C TRP A 621 -1.58 8.28 17.83
N ASP A 622 -1.15 8.68 16.64
CA ASP A 622 -1.19 7.84 15.45
C ASP A 622 -0.42 6.52 15.63
N THR A 623 0.57 6.52 16.49
CA THR A 623 1.39 5.34 16.77
C THR A 623 0.82 4.52 17.92
N MET A 624 0.60 5.17 19.07
CA MET A 624 0.34 4.47 20.33
C MET A 624 -1.08 3.88 20.45
N VAL A 625 -2.04 4.35 19.65
CA VAL A 625 -3.38 3.74 19.64
C VAL A 625 -3.33 2.28 19.20
N GLY A 626 -2.49 1.94 18.23
CA GLY A 626 -2.30 0.57 17.77
C GLY A 626 -1.45 -0.28 18.73
N VAL A 627 -0.45 0.32 19.38
CA VAL A 627 0.32 -0.35 20.44
C VAL A 627 -0.59 -0.66 21.62
N ALA A 628 -1.43 0.30 22.04
CA ALA A 628 -2.42 0.09 23.11
C ALA A 628 -3.39 -1.06 22.77
N ARG A 629 -3.90 -1.10 21.54
CA ARG A 629 -4.75 -2.20 21.05
C ARG A 629 -4.06 -3.56 21.22
N ARG A 630 -2.79 -3.68 20.82
CA ARG A 630 -2.00 -4.90 20.92
C ARG A 630 -1.68 -5.25 22.37
N SER A 631 -1.39 -4.25 23.20
CA SER A 631 -1.23 -4.43 24.65
C SER A 631 -2.49 -5.02 25.28
N TRP A 632 -3.67 -4.50 24.95
CA TRP A 632 -4.95 -5.06 25.44
C TRP A 632 -5.22 -6.48 24.93
N ALA A 633 -4.70 -6.84 23.77
CA ALA A 633 -4.72 -8.20 23.26
C ALA A 633 -3.69 -9.13 23.93
N ARG A 634 -2.94 -8.63 24.90
CA ARG A 634 -1.90 -9.34 25.67
C ARG A 634 -0.63 -9.66 24.88
N ASN A 635 -0.34 -8.90 23.82
CA ASN A 635 0.95 -9.00 23.15
C ASN A 635 2.05 -8.46 24.08
N GLU A 636 2.99 -9.34 24.46
CA GLU A 636 3.99 -9.07 25.51
C GLU A 636 4.87 -7.85 25.17
N ASN A 637 5.35 -7.76 23.93
CA ASN A 637 6.18 -6.64 23.49
C ASN A 637 5.40 -5.31 23.50
N ALA A 638 4.11 -5.34 23.13
CA ALA A 638 3.27 -4.15 23.19
C ALA A 638 2.98 -3.71 24.64
N MET A 639 2.81 -4.65 25.55
CA MET A 639 2.68 -4.34 26.99
C MET A 639 3.95 -3.70 27.53
N THR A 640 5.13 -4.20 27.14
CA THR A 640 6.41 -3.59 27.51
C THR A 640 6.51 -2.18 26.95
N THR A 641 6.15 -1.97 25.68
CA THR A 641 6.18 -0.65 25.04
C THR A 641 5.25 0.35 25.73
N VAL A 642 4.02 -0.07 26.11
CA VAL A 642 3.10 0.79 26.87
C VAL A 642 3.67 1.13 28.25
N ALA A 643 4.29 0.19 28.93
CA ALA A 643 4.90 0.44 30.23
C ALA A 643 6.02 1.49 30.14
N GLU A 644 6.91 1.40 29.13
CA GLU A 644 7.97 2.37 28.90
C GLU A 644 7.41 3.75 28.49
N TYR A 645 6.37 3.78 27.64
CA TYR A 645 5.69 5.02 27.28
C TYR A 645 5.09 5.71 28.50
N ASN A 646 4.35 4.99 29.33
CA ASN A 646 3.76 5.55 30.55
C ASN A 646 4.83 6.10 31.53
N LYS A 647 5.99 5.44 31.60
CA LYS A 647 7.12 5.91 32.41
C LYS A 647 7.75 7.19 31.84
N MET A 648 7.89 7.27 30.50
CA MET A 648 8.45 8.45 29.84
C MET A 648 7.55 9.69 30.02
N TYR A 649 6.24 9.51 30.03
CA TYR A 649 5.23 10.56 30.16
C TYR A 649 4.53 10.55 31.54
N GLU A 650 5.25 10.15 32.60
CA GLU A 650 4.70 10.10 33.96
C GLU A 650 4.09 11.45 34.39
N GLY A 651 2.83 11.41 34.81
CA GLY A 651 2.07 12.59 35.18
C GLY A 651 1.44 13.41 34.04
N GLN A 652 1.60 12.97 32.77
CA GLN A 652 1.00 13.62 31.61
C GLN A 652 0.01 12.68 30.91
N ASP A 653 0.51 11.59 30.30
CA ASP A 653 -0.28 10.62 29.57
C ASP A 653 -0.28 9.27 30.30
N HIS A 654 -1.38 8.53 30.16
CA HIS A 654 -1.50 7.20 30.74
C HIS A 654 -2.31 6.29 29.85
N ILE A 655 -1.66 5.25 29.31
CA ILE A 655 -2.31 4.19 28.57
C ILE A 655 -2.58 3.03 29.53
N THR A 656 -3.84 2.61 29.66
CA THR A 656 -4.22 1.53 30.56
C THR A 656 -3.68 0.19 30.04
N MET A 657 -3.14 -0.61 30.94
CA MET A 657 -2.65 -1.97 30.65
C MET A 657 -3.62 -3.05 31.15
N PRO A 658 -3.71 -4.18 30.49
CA PRO A 658 -4.55 -5.29 30.96
C PRO A 658 -3.91 -6.02 32.14
N TYR A 659 -4.74 -6.58 33.02
CA TYR A 659 -4.31 -7.64 33.92
C TYR A 659 -4.32 -8.99 33.18
N LEU A 660 -3.31 -9.82 33.43
CA LEU A 660 -3.23 -11.14 32.82
C LEU A 660 -4.02 -12.16 33.65
N ALA A 661 -4.89 -12.91 33.00
CA ALA A 661 -5.59 -14.02 33.61
C ALA A 661 -4.69 -15.28 33.64
N ASP A 662 -4.96 -16.16 34.58
CA ASP A 662 -4.37 -17.49 34.61
C ASP A 662 -5.17 -18.41 33.64
N ASP A 663 -4.52 -18.85 32.57
CA ASP A 663 -5.14 -19.68 31.54
C ASP A 663 -5.61 -21.03 32.11
N ALA A 664 -4.85 -21.64 33.02
CA ALA A 664 -5.21 -22.89 33.65
C ALA A 664 -6.49 -22.77 34.52
N LEU A 665 -6.65 -21.61 35.18
CA LEU A 665 -7.87 -21.29 35.91
C LEU A 665 -9.07 -21.17 34.95
N CYS A 666 -8.88 -20.46 33.84
CA CYS A 666 -9.94 -20.28 32.84
C CYS A 666 -10.38 -21.63 32.22
N GLU A 667 -9.42 -22.45 31.83
CA GLU A 667 -9.71 -23.81 31.31
C GLU A 667 -10.44 -24.70 32.33
N LYS A 668 -10.03 -24.65 33.59
CA LYS A 668 -10.67 -25.41 34.68
C LYS A 668 -12.12 -24.99 34.85
N VAL A 669 -12.38 -23.69 34.90
CA VAL A 669 -13.75 -23.17 35.09
C VAL A 669 -14.64 -23.54 33.91
N VAL A 670 -14.13 -23.45 32.67
CA VAL A 670 -14.89 -23.88 31.48
C VAL A 670 -15.31 -25.35 31.61
N LYS A 671 -14.39 -26.24 31.97
CA LYS A 671 -14.70 -27.66 32.17
C LYS A 671 -15.69 -27.91 33.29
N GLU A 672 -15.63 -27.15 34.38
CA GLU A 672 -16.53 -27.32 35.53
C GLU A 672 -17.97 -26.87 35.25
N TYR A 673 -18.19 -25.88 34.39
CA TYR A 673 -19.48 -25.20 34.22
C TYR A 673 -20.10 -25.27 32.82
N LEU A 674 -19.33 -25.62 31.80
CA LEU A 674 -19.76 -25.55 30.41
C LEU A 674 -19.64 -26.87 29.62
N ASP A 675 -19.01 -27.90 30.17
CA ASP A 675 -19.01 -29.30 29.71
C ASP A 675 -20.05 -30.12 30.48
#